data_1642dc2a0702914c5ea34d2fefce32f7
#
_entry.id   1642dc2a0702914c5ea34d2fefce32f7
#
_cell.length_a   1.000
_cell.length_b   1.000
_cell.length_c   1.000
_cell.angle_alpha   90.00
_cell.angle_beta   90.00
_cell.angle_gamma   90.00
#
_symmetry.space_group_name_H-M   'P 1'
#
loop_
_entity.id
_entity.type
_entity.pdbx_description
1 polymer ?
#
loop_
_entity_poly.entity_id
_entity_poly.type
_entity_poly.pdbx_seq_one_letter_code
_entity_poly.pdbx_strand_id
1 'polypeptide(L)'
;MDTNDDTKLNQDNAQGEANGMPISYSLETLPISLETEMKRSYLDYAMSVIVGRALPDVRDGFKPVHRRVLFSMHELGNDFSHATKKCARIVGDVIGKYHPHGDQAVYQTLVRLAQDFSMRYPLVWGQGNFGSIDGDGAAAMRYTECRLARIADAMLDDLEEDTVDFVPNFDNSEKEPSVLPARLPNLLVNGSAGIAVGMATNIPPHNLRETIDACRHLLHKPDATIDELIARMPAPDFPTGAIIYGLKGVHEGYRTGRGRVIMRAHTHFEETKSGRQVLVVDDIPYQVNKKVLVESIARLMRDKKIEGISELRDESSKTVRIVMELKAGTFGEVVRNNLFKLTQLQWSFGINMVALVDGRPRVLNLREIIEAFLRHRREVINRRTIFRLNKNRMRGHILEGQAVALSNLDEFLRIIRNAPNPPIAREQLMSRGWKSDLVSGLLNAAFNPQDYRPQDIDACYGLQADGLYHLSPVQADKILQMALQKLTGLEQDKINDEYRQANAQITDLLDILARPERVVKIMDDELAELKDKFGDDRRSEIDPSGDPNFNPLDFVPEETMVVTLSREGYIKRQSLTEYRSQRRGGQGKAAAKLKEGDEIDRIITASSHDQALCFSNFGRVYALPIYQIPEGSRTSKGKAIVNLLDIAEGESIVTILPVSRFDESHYVFLATVNGVMKKTSLKEFAVIRSVGKAAIALDDGDSILTAVITDGTQDIMVFGSNGKVLRFDE
;
A
#
# COMPACT_ATOMS: atom_id res chain seq x y z
N MET A 1 68.17 8.15 11.97
CA MET A 1 68.85 9.46 11.99
C MET A 1 67.86 10.36 12.67
N ASP A 2 67.84 10.41 13.99
CA ASP A 2 68.71 11.28 14.87
C ASP A 2 68.32 12.73 14.63
N THR A 3 67.99 13.56 15.57
CA THR A 3 68.10 13.66 17.01
C THR A 3 67.33 14.88 17.48
N ASN A 4 66.76 14.78 18.66
CA ASN A 4 66.94 15.61 19.83
C ASN A 4 67.36 17.08 19.65
N ASP A 5 66.71 18.02 20.33
CA ASP A 5 67.16 18.64 21.56
C ASP A 5 66.26 19.79 21.99
N ASP A 6 65.71 19.71 23.14
CA ASP A 6 66.07 20.37 24.42
C ASP A 6 65.93 21.90 24.50
N THR A 7 65.07 22.26 25.46
CA THR A 7 65.29 23.07 26.69
C THR A 7 65.29 24.60 26.65
N LYS A 8 64.56 25.09 27.60
CA LYS A 8 64.76 26.05 28.69
C LYS A 8 63.99 27.37 28.69
N LEU A 9 63.15 27.41 29.68
CA LEU A 9 63.01 28.42 30.74
C LEU A 9 63.09 29.90 30.37
N ASN A 10 62.04 30.64 30.65
CA ASN A 10 62.24 31.81 31.55
C ASN A 10 60.97 32.06 32.39
N GLN A 11 61.17 32.06 33.68
CA GLN A 11 60.33 32.66 34.70
C GLN A 11 60.50 34.16 34.60
N ASP A 12 59.41 34.92 34.65
CA ASP A 12 59.39 36.15 35.42
C ASP A 12 57.96 36.56 35.81
N ASN A 13 57.88 36.91 37.06
CA ASN A 13 56.79 37.39 37.90
C ASN A 13 55.90 38.48 37.32
N ALA A 14 54.61 38.35 37.57
CA ALA A 14 53.80 39.49 37.96
C ALA A 14 52.65 38.99 38.86
N GLN A 15 52.70 39.40 40.10
CA GLN A 15 51.66 39.28 41.11
C GLN A 15 50.46 40.10 40.67
N GLY A 16 49.29 39.44 40.61
CA GLY A 16 47.99 40.07 40.51
C GLY A 16 47.03 39.22 41.31
N GLU A 17 46.70 39.66 42.53
CA GLU A 17 45.66 39.07 43.37
C GLU A 17 44.32 39.13 42.66
N ALA A 18 43.77 37.98 42.33
CA ALA A 18 42.37 37.81 42.03
C ALA A 18 41.82 36.74 42.95
N ASN A 19 40.98 37.15 43.88
CA ASN A 19 40.14 36.30 44.71
C ASN A 19 39.27 35.37 43.84
N GLY A 20 39.81 34.22 43.50
CA GLY A 20 39.08 33.10 42.94
C GLY A 20 38.75 32.12 44.06
N MET A 21 37.49 32.01 44.44
CA MET A 21 37.04 30.87 45.25
C MET A 21 37.48 29.57 44.57
N PRO A 22 38.07 28.62 45.30
CA PRO A 22 38.40 27.31 44.71
C PRO A 22 37.07 26.65 44.36
N ILE A 23 36.88 26.35 43.08
CA ILE A 23 35.83 25.45 42.64
C ILE A 23 36.14 24.10 43.26
N SER A 24 35.50 23.79 44.36
CA SER A 24 35.52 22.46 44.96
C SER A 24 34.80 21.51 44.02
N TYR A 25 35.55 20.82 43.18
CA TYR A 25 35.05 19.62 42.56
C TYR A 25 34.76 18.64 43.67
N SER A 26 33.50 18.24 43.82
CA SER A 26 33.11 17.17 44.72
C SER A 26 33.93 15.92 44.39
N LEU A 27 34.79 15.53 45.28
CA LEU A 27 35.68 14.34 45.17
C LEU A 27 34.94 13.04 45.54
N GLU A 28 33.65 13.01 45.56
CA GLU A 28 32.88 11.75 45.64
C GLU A 28 32.85 11.07 44.27
N THR A 29 33.88 10.31 43.98
CA THR A 29 33.84 9.32 42.91
C THR A 29 33.04 8.11 43.39
N LEU A 30 31.81 7.99 42.94
CA LEU A 30 31.02 6.77 43.12
C LEU A 30 31.53 5.70 42.15
N PRO A 31 32.01 4.55 42.65
CA PRO A 31 32.45 3.47 41.76
C PRO A 31 31.22 2.87 41.05
N ILE A 32 31.14 3.06 39.76
CA ILE A 32 30.11 2.45 38.91
C ILE A 32 30.75 1.28 38.17
N SER A 33 30.12 0.10 38.21
CA SER A 33 30.57 -1.03 37.41
C SER A 33 30.45 -0.68 35.92
N LEU A 34 31.52 -0.87 35.15
CA LEU A 34 31.56 -0.66 33.71
C LEU A 34 30.42 -1.44 33.01
N GLU A 35 30.14 -2.66 33.48
CA GLU A 35 29.06 -3.49 32.95
C GLU A 35 27.67 -2.86 33.17
N THR A 36 27.44 -2.29 34.35
CA THR A 36 26.15 -1.62 34.69
C THR A 36 25.97 -0.36 33.86
N GLU A 37 27.03 0.47 33.72
CA GLU A 37 26.97 1.69 32.92
C GLU A 37 26.79 1.39 31.43
N MET A 38 27.50 0.40 30.90
CA MET A 38 27.32 -0.02 29.50
C MET A 38 25.90 -0.56 29.24
N LYS A 39 25.37 -1.37 30.16
CA LYS A 39 23.98 -1.87 30.02
C LYS A 39 22.99 -0.71 30.02
N ARG A 40 23.15 0.25 30.91
CA ARG A 40 22.27 1.42 31.01
C ARG A 40 22.37 2.30 29.77
N SER A 41 23.58 2.70 29.39
CA SER A 41 23.81 3.57 28.23
C SER A 41 23.38 2.91 26.93
N TYR A 42 23.60 1.59 26.77
CA TYR A 42 23.14 0.86 25.59
C TYR A 42 21.61 0.74 25.56
N LEU A 43 20.97 0.55 26.71
CA LEU A 43 19.51 0.51 26.81
C LEU A 43 18.91 1.87 26.46
N ASP A 44 19.45 2.96 27.00
CA ASP A 44 19.00 4.33 26.72
C ASP A 44 19.18 4.68 25.23
N TYR A 45 20.31 4.31 24.64
CA TYR A 45 20.56 4.45 23.20
C TYR A 45 19.59 3.62 22.37
N ALA A 46 19.38 2.34 22.71
CA ALA A 46 18.44 1.47 22.02
C ALA A 46 17.03 2.02 22.07
N MET A 47 16.56 2.47 23.24
CA MET A 47 15.24 3.09 23.41
C MET A 47 15.11 4.36 22.57
N SER A 48 16.12 5.24 22.57
CA SER A 48 16.14 6.45 21.75
C SER A 48 16.03 6.13 20.26
N VAL A 49 16.76 5.12 19.77
CA VAL A 49 16.73 4.72 18.36
C VAL A 49 15.42 4.05 17.99
N ILE A 50 14.86 3.20 18.85
CA ILE A 50 13.61 2.48 18.60
C ILE A 50 12.43 3.44 18.57
N VAL A 51 12.23 4.21 19.64
CA VAL A 51 11.05 5.07 19.81
C VAL A 51 11.23 6.43 19.14
N GLY A 52 12.41 7.02 19.23
CA GLY A 52 12.69 8.39 18.78
C GLY A 52 13.19 8.54 17.34
N ARG A 53 13.43 7.43 16.59
CA ARG A 53 14.05 7.55 15.26
C ARG A 53 13.55 6.58 14.21
N ALA A 54 13.62 5.25 14.46
CA ALA A 54 13.59 4.25 13.40
C ALA A 54 12.20 3.71 13.10
N LEU A 55 11.34 3.59 14.11
CA LEU A 55 10.01 2.97 13.96
C LEU A 55 8.91 4.01 13.81
N PRO A 56 7.90 3.74 12.96
CA PRO A 56 6.73 4.58 12.82
C PRO A 56 5.74 4.36 13.97
N ASP A 57 4.98 5.40 14.34
CA ASP A 57 3.78 5.25 15.17
C ASP A 57 2.65 4.62 14.33
N VAL A 58 1.93 3.66 14.90
CA VAL A 58 0.87 2.95 14.19
C VAL A 58 -0.29 3.84 13.81
N ARG A 59 -0.53 4.94 14.56
CA ARG A 59 -1.67 5.85 14.43
C ARG A 59 -1.55 6.74 13.19
N ASP A 60 -0.38 7.37 12.96
CA ASP A 60 -0.15 8.30 11.84
C ASP A 60 0.84 7.75 10.78
N GLY A 61 1.53 6.63 11.08
CA GLY A 61 2.48 6.01 10.17
C GLY A 61 3.81 6.73 10.05
N PHE A 62 4.07 7.73 10.90
CA PHE A 62 5.27 8.55 10.81
C PHE A 62 6.32 8.22 11.86
N LYS A 63 7.56 8.38 11.44
CA LYS A 63 8.70 8.56 12.35
C LYS A 63 8.74 10.02 12.81
N PRO A 64 9.40 10.33 13.94
CA PRO A 64 9.45 11.70 14.44
C PRO A 64 9.92 12.74 13.41
N VAL A 65 10.94 12.42 12.60
CA VAL A 65 11.45 13.34 11.56
C VAL A 65 10.41 13.68 10.49
N HIS A 66 9.61 12.70 10.03
CA HIS A 66 8.56 12.93 9.04
C HIS A 66 7.48 13.84 9.61
N ARG A 67 7.04 13.57 10.84
CA ARG A 67 6.02 14.36 11.54
C ARG A 67 6.48 15.81 11.73
N ARG A 68 7.72 16.03 12.15
CA ARG A 68 8.33 17.36 12.34
C ARG A 68 8.44 18.14 11.04
N VAL A 69 8.79 17.48 9.92
CA VAL A 69 8.86 18.12 8.59
C VAL A 69 7.48 18.62 8.17
N LEU A 70 6.44 17.77 8.25
CA LEU A 70 5.09 18.17 7.85
C LEU A 70 4.52 19.24 8.78
N PHE A 71 4.74 19.12 10.09
CA PHE A 71 4.32 20.11 11.09
C PHE A 71 4.99 21.47 10.84
N SER A 72 6.31 21.53 10.66
CA SER A 72 7.01 22.77 10.32
C SER A 72 6.49 23.40 9.02
N MET A 73 6.21 22.60 7.98
CA MET A 73 5.62 23.12 6.74
C MET A 73 4.22 23.70 6.98
N HIS A 74 3.42 23.09 7.85
CA HIS A 74 2.10 23.60 8.24
C HIS A 74 2.22 24.93 8.99
N GLU A 75 3.06 25.01 10.03
CA GLU A 75 3.31 26.23 10.80
C GLU A 75 3.82 27.40 9.93
N LEU A 76 4.62 27.09 8.91
CA LEU A 76 5.11 28.08 7.94
C LEU A 76 4.03 28.51 6.92
N GLY A 77 2.81 27.97 6.98
CA GLY A 77 1.76 28.19 5.98
C GLY A 77 2.23 27.79 4.57
N ASN A 78 2.94 26.66 4.47
CA ASN A 78 3.47 26.16 3.20
C ASN A 78 2.60 25.03 2.63
N ASP A 79 1.29 25.26 2.60
CA ASP A 79 0.29 24.33 2.08
C ASP A 79 0.21 24.37 0.54
N PHE A 80 -0.63 23.48 -0.01
CA PHE A 80 -0.79 23.30 -1.45
C PHE A 80 -1.34 24.56 -2.18
N SER A 81 -2.01 25.48 -1.47
CA SER A 81 -2.64 26.68 -2.04
C SER A 81 -1.66 27.86 -2.14
N HIS A 82 -0.55 27.80 -1.42
CA HIS A 82 0.47 28.85 -1.37
C HIS A 82 1.64 28.57 -2.33
N ALA A 83 2.46 29.61 -2.55
CA ALA A 83 3.69 29.49 -3.33
C ALA A 83 4.71 28.57 -2.65
N THR A 84 5.54 27.90 -3.45
CA THR A 84 6.64 27.08 -2.96
C THR A 84 7.65 27.87 -2.13
N LYS A 85 8.27 27.21 -1.17
CA LYS A 85 9.40 27.75 -0.40
C LYS A 85 10.66 26.93 -0.69
N LYS A 86 11.83 27.56 -0.57
CA LYS A 86 13.12 26.83 -0.67
C LYS A 86 13.20 25.74 0.39
N CYS A 87 13.62 24.53 -0.02
CA CYS A 87 13.79 23.40 0.91
C CYS A 87 14.73 23.75 2.06
N ALA A 88 15.77 24.57 1.81
CA ALA A 88 16.68 25.05 2.83
C ALA A 88 15.98 25.81 3.97
N ARG A 89 14.90 26.54 3.69
CA ARG A 89 14.12 27.24 4.72
C ARG A 89 13.36 26.25 5.61
N ILE A 90 12.73 25.24 5.00
CA ILE A 90 12.02 24.19 5.74
C ILE A 90 12.98 23.40 6.62
N VAL A 91 14.11 22.95 6.04
CA VAL A 91 15.15 22.20 6.77
C VAL A 91 15.69 23.02 7.94
N GLY A 92 15.97 24.33 7.72
CA GLY A 92 16.44 25.22 8.77
C GLY A 92 15.45 25.39 9.92
N ASP A 93 14.16 25.54 9.63
CA ASP A 93 13.10 25.65 10.63
C ASP A 93 12.95 24.35 11.44
N VAL A 94 12.93 23.19 10.77
CA VAL A 94 12.85 21.87 11.41
C VAL A 94 14.02 21.63 12.37
N ILE A 95 15.24 21.94 11.96
CA ILE A 95 16.44 21.72 12.79
C ILE A 95 16.45 22.71 13.96
N GLY A 96 16.14 23.97 13.69
CA GLY A 96 16.18 25.01 14.70
C GLY A 96 15.15 24.84 15.81
N LYS A 97 13.96 24.32 15.47
CA LYS A 97 12.84 24.24 16.42
C LYS A 97 12.57 22.83 16.97
N TYR A 98 12.69 21.77 16.13
CA TYR A 98 12.12 20.48 16.48
C TYR A 98 13.11 19.32 16.43
N HIS A 99 14.10 19.33 15.53
CA HIS A 99 14.93 18.15 15.25
C HIS A 99 16.43 18.45 15.30
N PRO A 100 17.10 18.35 16.48
CA PRO A 100 18.51 18.73 16.66
C PRO A 100 19.48 17.69 16.08
N HIS A 101 19.39 17.43 14.78
CA HIS A 101 20.22 16.48 14.03
C HIS A 101 20.71 17.11 12.72
N GLY A 102 21.56 16.38 11.97
CA GLY A 102 22.16 16.89 10.74
C GLY A 102 21.13 17.28 9.66
N ASP A 103 21.38 18.38 8.97
CA ASP A 103 20.56 18.96 7.90
C ASP A 103 20.30 17.98 6.75
N GLN A 104 21.30 17.16 6.40
CA GLN A 104 21.19 16.18 5.32
C GLN A 104 20.11 15.11 5.60
N ALA A 105 19.98 14.67 6.86
CA ALA A 105 18.97 13.68 7.23
C ALA A 105 17.55 14.23 7.07
N VAL A 106 17.34 15.49 7.47
CA VAL A 106 16.06 16.19 7.33
C VAL A 106 15.75 16.44 5.85
N TYR A 107 16.76 16.92 5.09
CA TYR A 107 16.59 17.18 3.66
C TYR A 107 16.27 15.90 2.87
N GLN A 108 16.99 14.80 3.10
CA GLN A 108 16.71 13.53 2.43
C GLN A 108 15.33 12.98 2.79
N THR A 109 14.88 13.20 4.02
CA THR A 109 13.50 12.87 4.42
C THR A 109 12.48 13.67 3.62
N LEU A 110 12.66 14.99 3.53
CA LEU A 110 11.82 15.88 2.74
C LEU A 110 11.81 15.47 1.25
N VAL A 111 12.97 15.16 0.70
CA VAL A 111 13.12 14.67 -0.68
C VAL A 111 12.32 13.39 -0.89
N ARG A 112 12.44 12.42 0.00
CA ARG A 112 11.71 11.15 -0.11
C ARG A 112 10.19 11.33 -0.07
N LEU A 113 9.68 12.25 0.75
CA LEU A 113 8.25 12.57 0.82
C LEU A 113 7.70 13.18 -0.49
N ALA A 114 8.57 13.70 -1.37
CA ALA A 114 8.22 14.28 -2.66
C ALA A 114 8.44 13.34 -3.85
N GLN A 115 9.11 12.18 -3.66
CA GLN A 115 9.43 11.25 -4.75
C GLN A 115 8.25 10.32 -5.06
N ASP A 116 7.74 10.37 -6.29
CA ASP A 116 6.61 9.55 -6.78
C ASP A 116 6.97 8.07 -7.01
N PHE A 117 8.27 7.76 -7.13
CA PHE A 117 8.80 6.39 -7.20
C PHE A 117 9.14 5.80 -5.82
N SER A 118 9.14 6.62 -4.75
CA SER A 118 9.39 6.19 -3.37
C SER A 118 8.10 6.12 -2.54
N MET A 119 7.18 7.05 -2.75
CA MET A 119 5.91 7.17 -2.05
C MET A 119 4.76 6.82 -3.00
N ARG A 120 3.84 5.97 -2.54
CA ARG A 120 2.65 5.65 -3.35
C ARG A 120 1.74 6.86 -3.49
N TYR A 121 1.65 7.66 -2.43
CA TYR A 121 0.95 8.96 -2.38
C TYR A 121 1.89 10.00 -1.76
N PRO A 122 2.64 10.75 -2.58
CA PRO A 122 3.54 11.79 -2.10
C PRO A 122 2.82 12.83 -1.26
N LEU A 123 3.41 13.19 -0.11
CA LEU A 123 2.86 14.18 0.83
C LEU A 123 3.44 15.58 0.62
N VAL A 124 4.53 15.67 -0.12
CA VAL A 124 5.19 16.91 -0.50
C VAL A 124 5.20 17.02 -2.01
N TRP A 125 4.89 18.20 -2.53
CA TRP A 125 5.08 18.54 -3.92
C TRP A 125 6.40 19.31 -4.08
N GLY A 126 7.29 18.78 -4.92
CA GLY A 126 8.62 19.33 -5.16
C GLY A 126 8.77 20.01 -6.52
N GLN A 127 9.54 21.09 -6.57
CA GLN A 127 9.96 21.76 -7.79
C GLN A 127 11.49 21.78 -7.88
N GLY A 128 12.02 21.28 -8.99
CA GLY A 128 13.45 21.09 -9.22
C GLY A 128 13.81 19.59 -9.29
N ASN A 129 15.10 19.30 -9.10
CA ASN A 129 15.58 17.92 -9.13
C ASN A 129 15.53 17.29 -7.72
N PHE A 130 14.59 16.37 -7.52
CA PHE A 130 14.42 15.56 -6.31
C PHE A 130 14.98 14.13 -6.44
N GLY A 131 15.92 13.92 -7.36
CA GLY A 131 16.48 12.61 -7.63
C GLY A 131 15.70 11.85 -8.71
N SER A 132 16.19 10.67 -9.06
CA SER A 132 15.60 9.81 -10.10
C SER A 132 15.62 8.34 -9.70
N ILE A 133 14.88 7.53 -10.46
CA ILE A 133 14.87 6.06 -10.33
C ILE A 133 16.22 5.43 -10.72
N ASP A 134 17.10 6.19 -11.38
CA ASP A 134 18.47 5.82 -11.69
C ASP A 134 19.42 5.95 -10.50
N GLY A 135 18.92 6.46 -9.37
CA GLY A 135 19.69 6.65 -8.15
C GLY A 135 20.45 7.96 -8.11
N ASP A 136 20.18 8.89 -9.02
CA ASP A 136 20.73 10.23 -8.95
C ASP A 136 20.23 10.93 -7.67
N GLY A 137 21.13 11.60 -6.98
CA GLY A 137 20.78 12.38 -5.80
C GLY A 137 19.96 13.62 -6.14
N ALA A 138 19.18 14.11 -5.18
CA ALA A 138 18.53 15.41 -5.30
C ALA A 138 19.56 16.54 -5.38
N ALA A 139 19.20 17.62 -6.07
CA ALA A 139 20.00 18.85 -6.07
C ALA A 139 20.10 19.43 -4.65
N ALA A 140 21.12 20.26 -4.39
CA ALA A 140 21.27 20.88 -3.09
C ALA A 140 20.02 21.69 -2.69
N MET A 141 19.66 21.67 -1.40
CA MET A 141 18.41 22.23 -0.84
C MET A 141 18.20 23.74 -1.13
N ARG A 142 19.27 24.46 -1.47
CA ARG A 142 19.18 25.87 -1.89
C ARG A 142 18.60 26.07 -3.29
N TYR A 143 18.59 25.03 -4.13
CA TYR A 143 18.06 25.07 -5.49
C TYR A 143 16.64 24.50 -5.58
N THR A 144 16.29 23.53 -4.74
CA THR A 144 14.98 22.89 -4.72
C THR A 144 13.96 23.68 -3.92
N GLU A 145 12.71 23.61 -4.34
CA GLU A 145 11.55 24.22 -3.67
C GLU A 145 10.47 23.18 -3.41
N CYS A 146 9.71 23.40 -2.36
CA CYS A 146 8.62 22.48 -2.03
C CYS A 146 7.45 23.18 -1.35
N ARG A 147 6.32 22.49 -1.33
CA ARG A 147 5.11 22.78 -0.53
C ARG A 147 4.41 21.48 -0.19
N LEU A 148 3.48 21.50 0.75
CA LEU A 148 2.64 20.33 1.03
C LEU A 148 1.82 19.95 -0.21
N ALA A 149 1.68 18.66 -0.45
CA ALA A 149 0.74 18.16 -1.44
C ALA A 149 -0.68 18.23 -0.87
N ARG A 150 -1.70 18.31 -1.74
CA ARG A 150 -3.10 18.42 -1.32
C ARG A 150 -3.57 17.26 -0.41
N ILE A 151 -3.03 16.06 -0.60
CA ILE A 151 -3.33 14.91 0.25
C ILE A 151 -2.77 15.04 1.67
N ALA A 152 -1.74 15.87 1.86
CA ALA A 152 -1.14 16.10 3.18
C ALA A 152 -2.08 16.81 4.16
N ASP A 153 -3.09 17.54 3.65
CA ASP A 153 -4.14 18.13 4.50
C ASP A 153 -4.85 17.05 5.32
N ALA A 154 -5.07 15.85 4.72
CA ALA A 154 -5.67 14.72 5.43
C ALA A 154 -4.84 14.20 6.61
N MET A 155 -3.58 14.62 6.74
CA MET A 155 -2.73 14.30 7.90
C MET A 155 -2.74 15.40 8.96
N LEU A 156 -3.01 16.66 8.58
CA LEU A 156 -2.81 17.87 9.38
C LEU A 156 -4.12 18.56 9.76
N ASP A 157 -5.21 18.26 9.07
CA ASP A 157 -6.53 18.83 9.35
C ASP A 157 -6.93 18.64 10.82
N ASP A 158 -7.57 19.64 11.39
CA ASP A 158 -8.05 19.66 12.78
C ASP A 158 -6.91 19.68 13.84
N LEU A 159 -5.64 19.92 13.47
CA LEU A 159 -4.49 19.93 14.40
C LEU A 159 -4.64 21.03 15.48
N GLU A 160 -5.22 22.19 15.13
CA GLU A 160 -5.44 23.33 16.01
C GLU A 160 -6.68 23.16 16.93
N GLU A 161 -7.41 22.04 16.80
CA GLU A 161 -8.66 21.79 17.53
C GLU A 161 -8.47 20.85 18.74
N ASP A 162 -7.29 20.86 19.35
CA ASP A 162 -6.91 20.04 20.52
C ASP A 162 -7.16 18.53 20.31
N THR A 163 -6.96 18.05 19.08
CA THR A 163 -7.24 16.67 18.69
C THR A 163 -6.17 15.69 19.10
N VAL A 164 -4.96 16.16 19.32
CA VAL A 164 -3.76 15.37 19.71
C VAL A 164 -2.98 16.10 20.80
N ASP A 165 -2.15 15.36 21.52
CA ASP A 165 -1.32 15.93 22.57
C ASP A 165 -0.07 16.58 21.97
N PHE A 166 0.26 17.76 22.50
CA PHE A 166 1.49 18.47 22.21
C PHE A 166 2.50 18.25 23.32
N VAL A 167 3.73 17.96 22.95
CA VAL A 167 4.86 17.79 23.87
C VAL A 167 5.89 18.90 23.65
N PRO A 168 6.67 19.28 24.65
CA PRO A 168 7.74 20.23 24.45
C PRO A 168 8.82 19.63 23.53
N ASN A 169 9.46 20.49 22.75
CA ASN A 169 10.62 20.14 21.93
C ASN A 169 11.85 19.87 22.81
N PHE A 170 13.02 19.65 22.17
CA PHE A 170 14.27 19.27 22.84
C PHE A 170 14.81 20.31 23.84
N ASP A 171 14.49 21.59 23.70
CA ASP A 171 14.96 22.68 24.58
C ASP A 171 13.80 23.38 25.35
N ASN A 172 12.59 22.87 25.27
CA ASN A 172 11.35 23.39 25.86
C ASN A 172 10.94 24.81 25.38
N SER A 173 11.50 25.27 24.24
CA SER A 173 11.14 26.58 23.67
C SER A 173 9.87 26.54 22.85
N GLU A 174 9.57 25.42 22.23
CA GLU A 174 8.43 25.20 21.35
C GLU A 174 7.67 23.91 21.71
N LYS A 175 6.50 23.73 21.13
CA LYS A 175 5.71 22.50 21.26
C LYS A 175 5.54 21.83 19.92
N GLU A 176 5.57 20.51 19.92
CA GLU A 176 5.34 19.69 18.73
C GLU A 176 4.26 18.63 19.01
N PRO A 177 3.48 18.21 18.00
CA PRO A 177 2.47 17.19 18.19
C PRO A 177 3.14 15.82 18.41
N SER A 178 2.67 15.08 19.40
CA SER A 178 3.15 13.71 19.68
C SER A 178 2.79 12.74 18.56
N VAL A 179 1.65 13.00 17.87
CA VAL A 179 1.12 12.26 16.73
C VAL A 179 0.26 13.23 15.89
N LEU A 180 0.10 13.00 14.60
CA LEU A 180 -0.80 13.82 13.78
C LEU A 180 -2.25 13.29 13.83
N PRO A 181 -3.27 14.16 13.65
CA PRO A 181 -4.68 13.76 13.65
C PRO A 181 -5.13 12.96 12.42
N ALA A 182 -4.25 12.32 11.76
CA ALA A 182 -4.30 11.60 10.49
C ALA A 182 -5.68 11.03 10.12
N ARG A 183 -6.31 11.56 9.06
CA ARG A 183 -7.49 10.98 8.42
C ARG A 183 -7.12 9.88 7.43
N LEU A 184 -5.88 9.93 6.89
CA LEU A 184 -5.33 8.98 5.96
C LEU A 184 -4.67 7.82 6.72
N PRO A 185 -4.97 6.54 6.42
CA PRO A 185 -4.28 5.38 7.00
C PRO A 185 -2.85 5.25 6.42
N ASN A 186 -2.01 6.26 6.67
CA ASN A 186 -0.74 6.49 6.02
C ASN A 186 0.26 5.35 6.21
N LEU A 187 0.25 4.65 7.35
CA LEU A 187 1.14 3.51 7.60
C LEU A 187 0.96 2.41 6.54
N LEU A 188 -0.28 2.13 6.14
CA LEU A 188 -0.58 1.13 5.09
C LEU A 188 -0.44 1.73 3.69
N VAL A 189 -0.93 2.94 3.48
CA VAL A 189 -0.98 3.57 2.15
C VAL A 189 0.40 3.87 1.60
N ASN A 190 1.31 4.42 2.41
CA ASN A 190 2.68 4.75 2.00
C ASN A 190 3.73 3.76 2.51
N GLY A 191 3.35 2.90 3.45
CA GLY A 191 4.30 1.99 4.09
C GLY A 191 5.33 2.70 4.96
N SER A 192 6.27 1.93 5.50
CA SER A 192 7.42 2.45 6.26
C SER A 192 8.55 1.44 6.25
N ALA A 193 9.80 1.91 6.15
CA ALA A 193 10.98 1.07 6.27
C ALA A 193 11.97 1.70 7.25
N GLY A 194 12.57 0.91 8.14
CA GLY A 194 13.52 1.40 9.13
C GLY A 194 14.30 0.30 9.83
N ILE A 195 15.53 0.62 10.24
CA ILE A 195 16.41 -0.28 10.97
C ILE A 195 16.65 0.33 12.34
N ALA A 196 16.25 -0.38 13.38
CA ALA A 196 16.47 -0.03 14.78
C ALA A 196 17.48 -0.98 15.44
N VAL A 197 17.73 -0.81 16.73
CA VAL A 197 18.58 -1.73 17.48
C VAL A 197 17.80 -3.03 17.76
N GLY A 198 18.30 -4.14 17.26
CA GLY A 198 17.72 -5.46 17.48
C GLY A 198 16.41 -5.75 16.69
N MET A 199 15.90 -4.80 15.92
CA MET A 199 14.69 -4.96 15.11
C MET A 199 14.67 -4.05 13.88
N ALA A 200 13.83 -4.40 12.92
CA ALA A 200 13.61 -3.59 11.73
C ALA A 200 12.12 -3.56 11.41
N THR A 201 11.69 -2.54 10.69
CA THR A 201 10.35 -2.46 10.09
C THR A 201 10.46 -2.36 8.58
N ASN A 202 9.56 -3.02 7.87
CA ASN A 202 9.43 -2.93 6.41
C ASN A 202 7.98 -3.22 6.02
N ILE A 203 7.17 -2.17 6.03
CA ILE A 203 5.73 -2.22 5.73
C ILE A 203 5.55 -1.76 4.28
N PRO A 204 4.95 -2.59 3.40
CA PRO A 204 4.75 -2.21 2.01
C PRO A 204 3.65 -1.16 1.85
N PRO A 205 3.69 -0.35 0.78
CA PRO A 205 2.61 0.56 0.43
C PRO A 205 1.42 -0.19 -0.19
N HIS A 206 0.21 0.43 -0.09
CA HIS A 206 -1.03 -0.17 -0.59
C HIS A 206 -1.88 0.86 -1.34
N ASN A 207 -2.81 0.36 -2.14
CA ASN A 207 -3.79 1.20 -2.83
C ASN A 207 -4.74 1.86 -1.82
N LEU A 208 -5.01 3.16 -2.01
CA LEU A 208 -5.84 3.94 -1.10
C LEU A 208 -7.29 3.46 -1.08
N ARG A 209 -7.88 3.17 -2.24
CA ARG A 209 -9.27 2.70 -2.34
C ARG A 209 -9.45 1.38 -1.59
N GLU A 210 -8.54 0.43 -1.82
CA GLU A 210 -8.57 -0.89 -1.18
C GLU A 210 -8.38 -0.79 0.34
N THR A 211 -7.42 0.05 0.78
CA THR A 211 -7.16 0.27 2.20
C THR A 211 -8.36 0.91 2.89
N ILE A 212 -8.98 1.92 2.28
CA ILE A 212 -10.19 2.55 2.82
C ILE A 212 -11.34 1.55 2.87
N ASP A 213 -11.54 0.72 1.83
CA ASP A 213 -12.59 -0.30 1.81
C ASP A 213 -12.40 -1.34 2.91
N ALA A 214 -11.16 -1.72 3.22
CA ALA A 214 -10.83 -2.57 4.36
C ALA A 214 -11.12 -1.88 5.70
N CYS A 215 -10.76 -0.60 5.86
CA CYS A 215 -11.05 0.20 7.05
C CYS A 215 -12.57 0.34 7.28
N ARG A 216 -13.33 0.69 6.25
CA ARG A 216 -14.79 0.82 6.31
C ARG A 216 -15.46 -0.51 6.62
N HIS A 217 -14.95 -1.60 6.05
CA HIS A 217 -15.48 -2.93 6.38
C HIS A 217 -15.31 -3.27 7.85
N LEU A 218 -14.11 -3.06 8.41
CA LEU A 218 -13.85 -3.30 9.83
C LEU A 218 -14.62 -2.35 10.74
N LEU A 219 -14.86 -1.11 10.30
CA LEU A 219 -15.65 -0.11 11.03
C LEU A 219 -17.12 -0.56 11.19
N HIS A 220 -17.71 -1.13 10.14
CA HIS A 220 -19.10 -1.63 10.16
C HIS A 220 -19.23 -3.06 10.70
N LYS A 221 -18.17 -3.87 10.63
CA LYS A 221 -18.12 -5.24 11.13
C LYS A 221 -16.89 -5.43 12.02
N PRO A 222 -16.97 -5.06 13.32
CA PRO A 222 -15.82 -5.12 14.23
C PRO A 222 -15.24 -6.52 14.46
N ASP A 223 -16.00 -7.57 14.18
CA ASP A 223 -15.62 -8.98 14.24
C ASP A 223 -15.13 -9.56 12.90
N ALA A 224 -14.94 -8.70 11.88
CA ALA A 224 -14.45 -9.14 10.57
C ALA A 224 -13.13 -9.92 10.69
N THR A 225 -13.02 -11.00 9.94
CA THR A 225 -11.80 -11.83 9.91
C THR A 225 -10.71 -11.16 9.05
N ILE A 226 -9.46 -11.57 9.26
CA ILE A 226 -8.35 -11.10 8.42
C ILE A 226 -8.58 -11.46 6.94
N ASP A 227 -9.19 -12.62 6.67
CA ASP A 227 -9.46 -13.06 5.30
C ASP A 227 -10.50 -12.19 4.59
N GLU A 228 -11.48 -11.66 5.32
CA GLU A 228 -12.42 -10.68 4.80
C GLU A 228 -11.75 -9.33 4.47
N LEU A 229 -10.71 -8.96 5.22
CA LEU A 229 -9.90 -7.76 4.94
C LEU A 229 -8.99 -7.99 3.73
N ILE A 230 -8.37 -9.17 3.62
CA ILE A 230 -7.57 -9.59 2.46
C ILE A 230 -8.39 -9.57 1.17
N ALA A 231 -9.65 -9.98 1.22
CA ALA A 231 -10.54 -9.93 0.04
C ALA A 231 -10.75 -8.50 -0.50
N ARG A 232 -10.58 -7.46 0.34
CA ARG A 232 -10.69 -6.04 -0.04
C ARG A 232 -9.36 -5.38 -0.35
N MET A 233 -8.30 -5.87 0.24
CA MET A 233 -6.93 -5.41 0.07
C MET A 233 -6.02 -6.61 -0.20
N PRO A 234 -6.05 -7.16 -1.44
CA PRO A 234 -5.48 -8.47 -1.74
C PRO A 234 -3.95 -8.50 -1.69
N ALA A 235 -3.29 -7.38 -1.98
CA ALA A 235 -1.85 -7.29 -2.03
C ALA A 235 -1.36 -5.84 -1.90
N PRO A 236 -0.06 -5.61 -1.63
CA PRO A 236 0.58 -4.30 -1.74
C PRO A 236 0.37 -3.66 -3.12
N ASP A 237 0.52 -2.34 -3.19
CA ASP A 237 0.46 -1.57 -4.42
C ASP A 237 1.66 -0.63 -4.48
N PHE A 238 2.67 -1.01 -5.23
CA PHE A 238 3.94 -0.30 -5.27
C PHE A 238 3.91 0.91 -6.22
N PRO A 239 4.58 2.01 -5.88
CA PRO A 239 4.58 3.23 -6.71
C PRO A 239 5.17 3.02 -8.10
N THR A 240 6.10 2.10 -8.26
CA THR A 240 6.75 1.76 -9.54
C THR A 240 5.97 0.75 -10.39
N GLY A 241 4.83 0.25 -9.92
CA GLY A 241 4.07 -0.80 -10.60
C GLY A 241 4.60 -2.21 -10.31
N ALA A 242 5.05 -2.91 -11.32
CA ALA A 242 5.49 -4.30 -11.31
C ALA A 242 4.38 -5.33 -11.02
N ILE A 243 4.65 -6.59 -11.30
CA ILE A 243 3.74 -7.72 -11.08
C ILE A 243 4.05 -8.37 -9.73
N ILE A 244 3.06 -8.51 -8.87
CA ILE A 244 3.17 -9.31 -7.65
C ILE A 244 2.94 -10.77 -8.03
N TYR A 245 4.01 -11.56 -7.92
CA TYR A 245 4.03 -12.96 -8.36
C TYR A 245 3.78 -13.92 -7.18
N GLY A 246 2.56 -14.45 -7.10
CA GLY A 246 2.09 -15.29 -5.99
C GLY A 246 1.66 -14.51 -4.75
N LEU A 247 0.57 -14.95 -4.12
CA LEU A 247 -0.06 -14.27 -2.97
C LEU A 247 0.25 -14.91 -1.62
N LYS A 248 0.77 -16.13 -1.59
CA LYS A 248 1.00 -16.88 -0.34
C LYS A 248 1.82 -16.09 0.69
N GLY A 249 2.95 -15.52 0.27
CA GLY A 249 3.82 -14.76 1.17
C GLY A 249 3.24 -13.40 1.56
N VAL A 250 2.35 -12.81 0.74
CA VAL A 250 1.58 -11.61 1.07
C VAL A 250 0.58 -11.92 2.19
N HIS A 251 -0.24 -12.95 1.99
CA HIS A 251 -1.27 -13.36 2.96
C HIS A 251 -0.65 -13.81 4.29
N GLU A 252 0.50 -14.48 4.25
CA GLU A 252 1.27 -14.80 5.46
C GLU A 252 1.69 -13.52 6.19
N GLY A 253 2.21 -12.52 5.44
CA GLY A 253 2.57 -11.20 5.98
C GLY A 253 1.38 -10.50 6.64
N TYR A 254 0.23 -10.51 6.02
CA TYR A 254 -0.99 -9.89 6.57
C TYR A 254 -1.52 -10.59 7.83
N ARG A 255 -1.39 -11.93 7.92
CA ARG A 255 -1.85 -12.71 9.09
C ARG A 255 -0.88 -12.65 10.26
N THR A 256 0.42 -12.64 9.99
CA THR A 256 1.46 -12.80 11.02
C THR A 256 2.32 -11.55 11.25
N GLY A 257 2.21 -10.54 10.40
CA GLY A 257 3.11 -9.39 10.36
C GLY A 257 4.45 -9.67 9.70
N ARG A 258 4.72 -10.91 9.23
CA ARG A 258 5.95 -11.29 8.55
C ARG A 258 5.66 -12.12 7.31
N GLY A 259 6.26 -11.74 6.19
CA GLY A 259 6.03 -12.41 4.92
C GLY A 259 7.02 -11.97 3.84
N ARG A 260 6.78 -12.43 2.61
CA ARG A 260 7.64 -12.11 1.47
C ARG A 260 6.80 -11.90 0.22
N VAL A 261 6.95 -10.75 -0.41
CA VAL A 261 6.36 -10.43 -1.71
C VAL A 261 7.39 -10.63 -2.80
N ILE A 262 7.05 -11.36 -3.84
CA ILE A 262 7.88 -11.47 -5.05
C ILE A 262 7.33 -10.50 -6.08
N MET A 263 8.16 -9.60 -6.56
CA MET A 263 7.82 -8.62 -7.60
C MET A 263 8.57 -8.97 -8.88
N ARG A 264 7.90 -8.88 -10.03
CA ARG A 264 8.48 -9.04 -11.35
C ARG A 264 8.20 -7.80 -12.19
N ALA A 265 9.18 -7.38 -12.97
CA ALA A 265 9.01 -6.33 -13.97
C ALA A 265 8.00 -6.74 -15.04
N HIS A 266 7.18 -5.79 -15.52
CA HIS A 266 6.40 -5.99 -16.74
C HIS A 266 7.33 -6.05 -17.94
N THR A 267 7.09 -7.06 -18.77
CA THR A 267 7.89 -7.28 -19.96
C THR A 267 7.01 -7.74 -21.10
N HIS A 268 7.27 -7.25 -22.30
CA HIS A 268 6.60 -7.70 -23.51
C HIS A 268 7.59 -7.89 -24.66
N PHE A 269 7.15 -8.57 -25.70
CA PHE A 269 7.94 -8.79 -26.90
C PHE A 269 7.44 -7.92 -28.04
N GLU A 270 8.37 -7.20 -28.68
CA GLU A 270 8.14 -6.47 -29.93
C GLU A 270 8.93 -7.13 -31.07
N GLU A 271 8.57 -6.79 -32.30
CA GLU A 271 9.34 -7.17 -33.48
C GLU A 271 9.89 -5.92 -34.15
N THR A 272 11.19 -5.95 -34.48
CA THR A 272 11.79 -4.89 -35.29
C THR A 272 11.31 -5.00 -36.75
N LYS A 273 11.48 -3.92 -37.53
CA LYS A 273 11.21 -3.91 -38.98
C LYS A 273 11.96 -4.99 -39.73
N SER A 274 13.06 -5.49 -39.18
CA SER A 274 13.87 -6.59 -39.73
C SER A 274 13.41 -7.99 -39.29
N GLY A 275 12.30 -8.12 -38.54
CA GLY A 275 11.77 -9.40 -38.05
C GLY A 275 12.53 -9.98 -36.86
N ARG A 276 13.38 -9.19 -36.18
CA ARG A 276 14.04 -9.61 -34.94
C ARG A 276 13.13 -9.39 -33.74
N GLN A 277 13.13 -10.34 -32.83
CA GLN A 277 12.39 -10.21 -31.57
C GLN A 277 13.17 -9.30 -30.61
N VAL A 278 12.44 -8.43 -29.93
CA VAL A 278 12.93 -7.49 -28.90
C VAL A 278 12.17 -7.74 -27.62
N LEU A 279 12.90 -7.87 -26.53
CA LEU A 279 12.32 -7.90 -25.19
C LEU A 279 12.36 -6.48 -24.61
N VAL A 280 11.21 -5.96 -24.26
CA VAL A 280 11.03 -4.62 -23.64
C VAL A 280 10.63 -4.78 -22.20
N VAL A 281 11.22 -3.97 -21.32
CA VAL A 281 10.86 -3.87 -19.90
C VAL A 281 10.20 -2.52 -19.67
N ASP A 282 8.97 -2.52 -19.17
CA ASP A 282 8.12 -1.33 -19.04
C ASP A 282 8.15 -0.69 -17.65
N ASP A 283 8.54 -1.45 -16.63
CA ASP A 283 8.72 -1.00 -15.26
C ASP A 283 9.80 -1.82 -14.55
N ILE A 284 10.12 -1.44 -13.32
CA ILE A 284 11.07 -2.17 -12.48
C ILE A 284 10.49 -2.38 -11.08
N PRO A 285 10.86 -3.47 -10.38
CA PRO A 285 10.43 -3.72 -9.03
C PRO A 285 10.77 -2.57 -8.08
N TYR A 286 9.91 -2.36 -7.10
CA TYR A 286 10.07 -1.30 -6.10
C TYR A 286 11.42 -1.37 -5.37
N GLN A 287 12.05 -0.22 -5.17
CA GLN A 287 13.38 -0.05 -4.55
C GLN A 287 14.55 -0.59 -5.39
N VAL A 288 14.33 -1.00 -6.61
CA VAL A 288 15.40 -1.36 -7.53
C VAL A 288 15.92 -0.09 -8.22
N ASN A 289 17.25 0.05 -8.28
CA ASN A 289 17.92 1.11 -9.03
C ASN A 289 18.05 0.70 -10.50
N LYS A 290 17.46 1.49 -11.43
CA LYS A 290 17.41 1.17 -12.85
C LYS A 290 18.82 1.10 -13.47
N LYS A 291 19.70 2.05 -13.17
CA LYS A 291 21.06 2.08 -13.69
C LYS A 291 21.87 0.85 -13.27
N VAL A 292 21.81 0.50 -11.97
CA VAL A 292 22.48 -0.71 -11.44
C VAL A 292 21.92 -1.99 -12.08
N LEU A 293 20.62 -2.04 -12.33
CA LEU A 293 19.97 -3.16 -13.02
C LEU A 293 20.51 -3.31 -14.45
N VAL A 294 20.53 -2.22 -15.22
CA VAL A 294 21.04 -2.22 -16.61
C VAL A 294 22.51 -2.61 -16.65
N GLU A 295 23.34 -2.07 -15.76
CA GLU A 295 24.77 -2.45 -15.63
C GLU A 295 24.95 -3.92 -15.26
N SER A 296 24.09 -4.46 -14.41
CA SER A 296 24.06 -5.87 -14.01
C SER A 296 23.75 -6.79 -15.20
N ILE A 297 22.73 -6.43 -16.01
CA ILE A 297 22.38 -7.17 -17.24
C ILE A 297 23.56 -7.14 -18.21
N ALA A 298 24.15 -5.97 -18.47
CA ALA A 298 25.30 -5.83 -19.34
C ALA A 298 26.52 -6.66 -18.90
N ARG A 299 26.73 -6.79 -17.58
CA ARG A 299 27.78 -7.65 -17.01
C ARG A 299 27.50 -9.13 -17.28
N LEU A 300 26.26 -9.61 -17.04
CA LEU A 300 25.88 -10.99 -17.28
C LEU A 300 25.97 -11.37 -18.74
N MET A 301 25.71 -10.44 -19.67
CA MET A 301 25.93 -10.62 -21.13
C MET A 301 27.42 -10.79 -21.44
N ARG A 302 28.29 -9.92 -20.87
CA ARG A 302 29.75 -10.03 -21.08
C ARG A 302 30.34 -11.33 -20.52
N ASP A 303 29.84 -11.73 -19.32
CA ASP A 303 30.27 -12.96 -18.66
C ASP A 303 29.67 -14.23 -19.30
N LYS A 304 28.87 -14.09 -20.36
CA LYS A 304 28.15 -15.18 -21.07
C LYS A 304 27.26 -16.02 -20.14
N LYS A 305 26.77 -15.42 -19.04
CA LYS A 305 25.79 -16.06 -18.14
C LYS A 305 24.36 -15.93 -18.69
N ILE A 306 24.10 -14.90 -19.48
CA ILE A 306 22.88 -14.73 -20.26
C ILE A 306 23.32 -14.62 -21.73
N GLU A 307 22.91 -15.60 -22.51
CA GLU A 307 23.11 -15.63 -23.94
C GLU A 307 21.83 -15.24 -24.68
N GLY A 308 21.94 -14.92 -25.96
CA GLY A 308 20.77 -14.61 -26.80
C GLY A 308 20.42 -13.14 -26.93
N ILE A 309 21.04 -12.25 -26.16
CA ILE A 309 20.88 -10.79 -26.30
C ILE A 309 21.98 -10.27 -27.22
N SER A 310 21.62 -9.47 -28.22
CA SER A 310 22.58 -8.81 -29.14
C SER A 310 22.92 -7.40 -28.71
N GLU A 311 21.93 -6.64 -28.23
CA GLU A 311 22.07 -5.24 -27.83
C GLU A 311 21.16 -4.93 -26.65
N LEU A 312 21.65 -4.07 -25.74
CA LEU A 312 20.91 -3.56 -24.58
C LEU A 312 20.92 -2.03 -24.63
N ARG A 313 19.73 -1.41 -24.64
CA ARG A 313 19.56 0.04 -24.64
C ARG A 313 18.60 0.47 -23.54
N ASP A 314 18.88 1.61 -22.94
CA ASP A 314 17.93 2.31 -22.06
C ASP A 314 17.31 3.47 -22.85
N GLU A 315 16.04 3.34 -23.17
CA GLU A 315 15.24 4.32 -23.91
C GLU A 315 14.24 5.03 -22.98
N SER A 316 14.45 4.93 -21.66
CA SER A 316 13.55 5.51 -20.67
C SER A 316 13.50 7.04 -20.77
N SER A 317 12.29 7.59 -20.60
CA SER A 317 12.04 9.02 -20.54
C SER A 317 11.19 9.35 -19.30
N LYS A 318 9.90 9.61 -19.47
CA LYS A 318 8.94 9.72 -18.35
C LYS A 318 8.53 8.36 -17.80
N THR A 319 8.56 7.35 -18.65
CA THR A 319 8.30 5.94 -18.34
C THR A 319 9.57 5.14 -18.54
N VAL A 320 9.70 4.06 -17.77
CA VAL A 320 10.80 3.10 -17.94
C VAL A 320 10.61 2.37 -19.28
N ARG A 321 11.68 2.26 -20.07
CA ARG A 321 11.73 1.47 -21.28
C ARG A 321 13.16 0.95 -21.48
N ILE A 322 13.42 -0.27 -21.04
CA ILE A 322 14.71 -0.95 -21.27
C ILE A 322 14.51 -1.95 -22.39
N VAL A 323 15.29 -1.82 -23.45
CA VAL A 323 15.14 -2.54 -24.70
C VAL A 323 16.29 -3.51 -24.88
N MET A 324 15.98 -4.78 -25.10
CA MET A 324 16.94 -5.86 -25.36
C MET A 324 16.63 -6.52 -26.69
N GLU A 325 17.48 -6.28 -27.71
CA GLU A 325 17.38 -6.99 -29.01
C GLU A 325 17.89 -8.40 -28.85
N LEU A 326 17.14 -9.37 -29.38
CA LEU A 326 17.52 -10.76 -29.32
C LEU A 326 18.26 -11.19 -30.61
N LYS A 327 19.18 -12.14 -30.47
CA LYS A 327 19.88 -12.77 -31.65
C LYS A 327 18.87 -13.62 -32.42
N ALA A 328 19.10 -13.72 -33.73
CA ALA A 328 18.27 -14.59 -34.59
C ALA A 328 18.26 -16.04 -34.07
N GLY A 329 17.07 -16.63 -33.98
CA GLY A 329 16.91 -18.01 -33.51
C GLY A 329 16.89 -18.17 -31.99
N THR A 330 16.96 -17.09 -31.23
CA THR A 330 16.86 -17.15 -29.76
C THR A 330 15.40 -17.19 -29.32
N PHE A 331 15.07 -18.08 -28.38
CA PHE A 331 13.77 -18.14 -27.76
C PHE A 331 13.67 -17.04 -26.66
N GLY A 332 12.89 -16.00 -26.93
CA GLY A 332 12.77 -14.85 -26.02
C GLY A 332 12.30 -15.21 -24.61
N GLU A 333 11.40 -16.19 -24.49
CA GLU A 333 10.90 -16.68 -23.20
C GLU A 333 12.01 -17.24 -22.30
N VAL A 334 12.98 -17.96 -22.88
CA VAL A 334 14.13 -18.50 -22.14
C VAL A 334 15.00 -17.36 -21.63
N VAL A 335 15.25 -16.36 -22.47
CA VAL A 335 16.03 -15.17 -22.07
C VAL A 335 15.31 -14.42 -20.95
N ARG A 336 14.00 -14.19 -21.08
CA ARG A 336 13.18 -13.54 -20.06
C ARG A 336 13.24 -14.28 -18.73
N ASN A 337 13.09 -15.60 -18.74
CA ASN A 337 13.15 -16.41 -17.52
C ASN A 337 14.53 -16.39 -16.86
N ASN A 338 15.59 -16.39 -17.64
CA ASN A 338 16.96 -16.24 -17.13
C ASN A 338 17.19 -14.86 -16.52
N LEU A 339 16.66 -13.81 -17.13
CA LEU A 339 16.72 -12.45 -16.59
C LEU A 339 16.00 -12.36 -15.23
N PHE A 340 14.81 -12.91 -15.10
CA PHE A 340 14.11 -12.98 -13.81
C PHE A 340 14.88 -13.77 -12.74
N LYS A 341 15.57 -14.82 -13.14
CA LYS A 341 16.34 -15.67 -12.21
C LYS A 341 17.66 -15.03 -11.76
N LEU A 342 18.32 -14.27 -12.64
CA LEU A 342 19.70 -13.82 -12.46
C LEU A 342 19.82 -12.32 -12.17
N THR A 343 18.75 -11.55 -12.30
CA THR A 343 18.76 -10.09 -12.13
C THR A 343 17.65 -9.59 -11.19
N GLN A 344 17.69 -8.30 -10.89
CA GLN A 344 16.66 -7.64 -10.09
C GLN A 344 15.36 -7.31 -10.87
N LEU A 345 15.19 -7.83 -12.11
CA LEU A 345 13.89 -7.84 -12.79
C LEU A 345 12.86 -8.69 -12.04
N GLN A 346 13.32 -9.66 -11.25
CA GLN A 346 12.53 -10.26 -10.19
C GLN A 346 13.20 -9.95 -8.86
N TRP A 347 12.47 -9.31 -7.96
CA TRP A 347 12.97 -8.90 -6.65
C TRP A 347 12.02 -9.31 -5.55
N SER A 348 12.52 -9.48 -4.34
CA SER A 348 11.68 -9.83 -3.21
C SER A 348 11.66 -8.72 -2.17
N PHE A 349 10.45 -8.32 -1.76
CA PHE A 349 10.21 -7.42 -0.64
C PHE A 349 9.86 -8.24 0.61
N GLY A 350 10.67 -8.13 1.66
CA GLY A 350 10.39 -8.79 2.94
C GLY A 350 9.40 -7.97 3.75
N ILE A 351 8.22 -8.48 4.02
CA ILE A 351 7.24 -7.84 4.92
C ILE A 351 7.68 -8.05 6.36
N ASN A 352 7.75 -6.97 7.14
CA ASN A 352 7.94 -6.97 8.58
C ASN A 352 7.18 -5.79 9.19
N MET A 353 5.96 -6.04 9.65
CA MET A 353 5.03 -5.01 10.11
C MET A 353 5.28 -4.68 11.58
N VAL A 354 6.41 -4.02 11.85
CA VAL A 354 6.75 -3.51 13.19
C VAL A 354 6.40 -2.03 13.29
N ALA A 355 5.61 -1.66 14.28
CA ALA A 355 5.28 -0.25 14.56
C ALA A 355 5.19 -0.01 16.07
N LEU A 356 5.18 1.25 16.47
CA LEU A 356 4.98 1.67 17.85
C LEU A 356 3.49 1.70 18.18
N VAL A 357 3.11 0.96 19.20
CA VAL A 357 1.77 0.98 19.81
C VAL A 357 1.97 1.44 21.25
N ASP A 358 1.40 2.58 21.60
CA ASP A 358 1.56 3.20 22.92
C ASP A 358 3.03 3.29 23.37
N GLY A 359 3.90 3.75 22.44
CA GLY A 359 5.34 3.90 22.65
C GLY A 359 6.14 2.59 22.72
N ARG A 360 5.54 1.43 22.45
CA ARG A 360 6.20 0.11 22.49
C ARG A 360 6.24 -0.53 21.10
N PRO A 361 7.39 -1.07 20.67
CA PRO A 361 7.47 -1.77 19.39
C PRO A 361 6.71 -3.10 19.44
N ARG A 362 5.85 -3.32 18.45
CA ARG A 362 5.08 -4.58 18.30
C ARG A 362 5.09 -5.03 16.83
N VAL A 363 5.13 -6.33 16.62
CA VAL A 363 4.79 -6.94 15.34
C VAL A 363 3.28 -6.98 15.25
N LEU A 364 2.71 -6.42 14.19
CA LEU A 364 1.27 -6.28 14.00
C LEU A 364 0.83 -7.03 12.76
N ASN A 365 -0.36 -7.60 12.81
CA ASN A 365 -1.05 -8.09 11.62
C ASN A 365 -1.87 -6.97 10.96
N LEU A 366 -2.43 -7.24 9.77
CA LEU A 366 -3.20 -6.26 9.02
C LEU A 366 -4.38 -5.69 9.83
N ARG A 367 -5.13 -6.55 10.51
CA ARG A 367 -6.28 -6.17 11.31
C ARG A 367 -5.90 -5.25 12.47
N GLU A 368 -4.84 -5.58 13.21
CA GLU A 368 -4.36 -4.77 14.34
C GLU A 368 -3.94 -3.36 13.91
N ILE A 369 -3.32 -3.22 12.74
CA ILE A 369 -2.94 -1.91 12.19
C ILE A 369 -4.20 -1.07 11.88
N ILE A 370 -5.18 -1.66 11.20
CA ILE A 370 -6.44 -0.96 10.88
C ILE A 370 -7.22 -0.62 12.16
N GLU A 371 -7.29 -1.51 13.13
CA GLU A 371 -7.94 -1.26 14.44
C GLU A 371 -7.28 -0.10 15.18
N ALA A 372 -5.95 -0.04 15.20
CA ALA A 372 -5.20 1.06 15.84
C ALA A 372 -5.49 2.41 15.16
N PHE A 373 -5.51 2.44 13.82
CA PHE A 373 -5.88 3.62 13.06
C PHE A 373 -7.32 4.06 13.34
N LEU A 374 -8.30 3.16 13.30
CA LEU A 374 -9.71 3.47 13.57
C LEU A 374 -9.93 3.95 14.99
N ARG A 375 -9.21 3.39 15.98
CA ARG A 375 -9.22 3.85 17.37
C ARG A 375 -8.72 5.29 17.48
N HIS A 376 -7.59 5.58 16.84
CA HIS A 376 -7.04 6.93 16.79
C HIS A 376 -8.02 7.93 16.14
N ARG A 377 -8.62 7.57 15.00
CA ARG A 377 -9.63 8.43 14.35
C ARG A 377 -10.81 8.72 15.26
N ARG A 378 -11.31 7.72 15.98
CA ARG A 378 -12.41 7.90 16.94
C ARG A 378 -12.01 8.89 18.04
N GLU A 379 -10.81 8.77 18.58
CA GLU A 379 -10.29 9.69 19.60
C GLU A 379 -10.19 11.13 19.06
N VAL A 380 -9.61 11.31 17.87
CA VAL A 380 -9.50 12.61 17.21
C VAL A 380 -10.87 13.26 17.00
N ILE A 381 -11.86 12.52 16.51
CA ILE A 381 -13.22 13.04 16.29
C ILE A 381 -13.87 13.42 17.62
N ASN A 382 -13.72 12.62 18.67
CA ASN A 382 -14.26 12.94 19.99
C ASN A 382 -13.62 14.23 20.56
N ARG A 383 -12.28 14.33 20.52
CA ARG A 383 -11.56 15.53 21.01
C ARG A 383 -11.93 16.77 20.19
N ARG A 384 -11.98 16.67 18.86
CA ARG A 384 -12.46 17.73 17.98
C ARG A 384 -13.88 18.17 18.34
N THR A 385 -14.77 17.23 18.58
CA THR A 385 -16.16 17.51 18.94
C THR A 385 -16.24 18.24 20.29
N ILE A 386 -15.45 17.82 21.27
CA ILE A 386 -15.36 18.49 22.59
C ILE A 386 -14.81 19.92 22.42
N PHE A 387 -13.74 20.10 21.64
CA PHE A 387 -13.18 21.42 21.38
C PHE A 387 -14.21 22.36 20.74
N ARG A 388 -14.88 21.89 19.68
CA ARG A 388 -15.95 22.64 18.99
C ARG A 388 -17.14 22.92 19.93
N LEU A 389 -17.50 21.97 20.76
CA LEU A 389 -18.54 22.13 21.77
C LEU A 389 -18.20 23.26 22.77
N ASN A 390 -17.00 23.23 23.32
CA ASN A 390 -16.56 24.26 24.28
C ASN A 390 -16.46 25.65 23.61
N LYS A 391 -15.98 25.72 22.39
CA LYS A 391 -15.94 26.95 21.57
C LYS A 391 -17.35 27.49 21.31
N ASN A 392 -18.30 26.62 20.93
CA ASN A 392 -19.69 27.01 20.67
C ASN A 392 -20.41 27.37 21.97
N ARG A 393 -20.17 26.67 23.09
CA ARG A 393 -20.70 27.05 24.41
C ARG A 393 -20.26 28.45 24.82
N MET A 394 -18.96 28.77 24.66
CA MET A 394 -18.46 30.11 24.97
C MET A 394 -19.06 31.17 24.05
N ARG A 395 -19.19 30.88 22.73
CA ARG A 395 -19.86 31.77 21.78
C ARG A 395 -21.33 31.97 22.13
N GLY A 396 -22.05 30.86 22.39
CA GLY A 396 -23.46 30.90 22.82
C GLY A 396 -23.66 31.72 24.09
N HIS A 397 -22.80 31.52 25.08
CA HIS A 397 -22.82 32.27 26.33
C HIS A 397 -22.64 33.78 26.11
N ILE A 398 -21.72 34.19 25.25
CA ILE A 398 -21.54 35.62 24.89
C ILE A 398 -22.80 36.16 24.20
N LEU A 399 -23.35 35.43 23.23
CA LEU A 399 -24.55 35.81 22.48
C LEU A 399 -25.78 35.90 23.38
N GLU A 400 -25.91 34.99 24.36
CA GLU A 400 -26.93 35.06 25.41
C GLU A 400 -26.89 36.40 26.19
N GLY A 401 -25.72 36.78 26.70
CA GLY A 401 -25.53 38.04 27.37
C GLY A 401 -25.88 39.25 26.51
N GLN A 402 -25.50 39.20 25.21
CA GLN A 402 -25.86 40.26 24.27
C GLN A 402 -27.37 40.31 24.00
N ALA A 403 -28.04 39.17 23.85
CA ALA A 403 -29.49 39.10 23.68
C ALA A 403 -30.24 39.61 24.92
N VAL A 404 -29.77 39.28 26.14
CA VAL A 404 -30.30 39.85 27.40
C VAL A 404 -30.13 41.36 27.44
N ALA A 405 -28.96 41.88 27.07
CA ALA A 405 -28.70 43.32 27.04
C ALA A 405 -29.60 44.05 26.02
N LEU A 406 -29.83 43.49 24.86
CA LEU A 406 -30.70 44.04 23.82
C LEU A 406 -32.18 44.03 24.24
N SER A 407 -32.61 42.99 24.97
CA SER A 407 -33.98 42.91 25.52
C SER A 407 -34.22 43.98 26.63
N ASN A 408 -33.17 44.53 27.23
CA ASN A 408 -33.23 45.50 28.33
C ASN A 408 -32.42 46.78 28.04
N LEU A 409 -32.38 47.20 26.77
CA LEU A 409 -31.42 48.18 26.25
C LEU A 409 -31.42 49.51 27.00
N ASP A 410 -32.62 50.06 27.31
CA ASP A 410 -32.74 51.38 27.97
C ASP A 410 -32.12 51.36 29.37
N GLU A 411 -32.31 50.27 30.11
CA GLU A 411 -31.75 50.15 31.46
C GLU A 411 -30.23 49.92 31.42
N PHE A 412 -29.73 49.12 30.47
CA PHE A 412 -28.29 48.96 30.27
C PHE A 412 -27.62 50.29 29.92
N LEU A 413 -28.17 51.06 28.99
CA LEU A 413 -27.65 52.38 28.62
C LEU A 413 -27.67 53.36 29.82
N ARG A 414 -28.72 53.30 30.65
CA ARG A 414 -28.79 54.13 31.86
C ARG A 414 -27.69 53.80 32.87
N ILE A 415 -27.42 52.49 33.11
CA ILE A 415 -26.37 52.06 34.02
C ILE A 415 -25.01 52.48 33.49
N ILE A 416 -24.71 52.20 32.20
CA ILE A 416 -23.43 52.51 31.59
C ILE A 416 -23.14 54.00 31.60
N ARG A 417 -24.14 54.86 31.31
CA ARG A 417 -23.98 56.33 31.33
C ARG A 417 -23.76 56.91 32.73
N ASN A 418 -24.36 56.30 33.74
CA ASN A 418 -24.28 56.78 35.13
C ASN A 418 -23.10 56.21 35.90
N ALA A 419 -22.45 55.16 35.40
CA ALA A 419 -21.30 54.57 36.06
C ALA A 419 -20.05 55.45 35.86
N PRO A 420 -19.27 55.74 36.91
CA PRO A 420 -18.10 56.60 36.86
C PRO A 420 -16.91 55.98 36.08
N ASN A 421 -16.88 54.67 35.99
CA ASN A 421 -15.84 53.92 35.23
C ASN A 421 -16.35 52.53 34.81
N PRO A 422 -15.70 51.87 33.83
CA PRO A 422 -16.12 50.58 33.33
C PRO A 422 -16.17 49.43 34.37
N PRO A 423 -15.24 49.32 35.32
CA PRO A 423 -15.34 48.31 36.38
C PRO A 423 -16.60 48.42 37.24
N ILE A 424 -17.02 49.62 37.60
CA ILE A 424 -18.26 49.84 38.37
C ILE A 424 -19.50 49.55 37.50
N ALA A 425 -19.48 49.94 36.22
CA ALA A 425 -20.56 49.57 35.31
C ALA A 425 -20.70 48.03 35.20
N ARG A 426 -19.60 47.30 35.10
CA ARG A 426 -19.57 45.84 35.08
C ARG A 426 -20.19 45.27 36.35
N GLU A 427 -19.77 45.73 37.53
CA GLU A 427 -20.31 45.27 38.82
C GLU A 427 -21.81 45.52 38.93
N GLN A 428 -22.29 46.69 38.52
CA GLN A 428 -23.72 47.03 38.52
C GLN A 428 -24.54 46.18 37.55
N LEU A 429 -23.99 45.83 36.39
CA LEU A 429 -24.64 44.94 35.42
C LEU A 429 -24.73 43.50 35.95
N MET A 430 -23.71 43.03 36.64
CA MET A 430 -23.65 41.69 37.21
C MET A 430 -24.48 41.51 38.50
N SER A 431 -24.63 42.56 39.28
CA SER A 431 -25.35 42.51 40.60
C SER A 431 -26.86 42.36 40.43
N ARG A 432 -27.40 42.46 39.23
CA ARG A 432 -28.84 42.42 38.94
C ARG A 432 -29.24 41.16 38.16
N GLY A 433 -30.48 40.72 38.37
CA GLY A 433 -31.14 39.73 37.55
C GLY A 433 -31.90 40.41 36.40
N TRP A 434 -31.78 39.88 35.21
CA TRP A 434 -32.34 40.42 33.96
C TRP A 434 -33.42 39.49 33.39
N LYS A 435 -34.47 40.04 32.80
CA LYS A 435 -35.50 39.26 32.10
C LYS A 435 -35.23 39.25 30.61
N SER A 436 -35.31 38.09 30.00
CA SER A 436 -35.27 37.93 28.54
C SER A 436 -36.10 36.73 28.12
N ASP A 437 -37.27 36.98 27.55
CA ASP A 437 -38.19 35.91 27.10
C ASP A 437 -37.59 35.04 26.04
N LEU A 438 -36.75 35.61 25.14
CA LEU A 438 -36.06 34.88 24.10
C LEU A 438 -35.07 33.86 24.69
N VAL A 439 -34.19 34.31 25.60
CA VAL A 439 -33.16 33.47 26.21
C VAL A 439 -33.81 32.41 27.11
N SER A 440 -34.77 32.80 27.91
CA SER A 440 -35.52 31.88 28.76
C SER A 440 -36.29 30.85 27.95
N GLY A 441 -36.92 31.26 26.84
CA GLY A 441 -37.65 30.36 25.94
C GLY A 441 -36.74 29.32 25.28
N LEU A 442 -35.56 29.72 24.79
CA LEU A 442 -34.60 28.82 24.13
C LEU A 442 -33.93 27.86 25.12
N LEU A 443 -33.55 28.34 26.32
CA LEU A 443 -32.95 27.51 27.36
C LEU A 443 -33.94 26.52 27.96
N ASN A 444 -35.20 26.92 28.15
CA ASN A 444 -36.26 26.04 28.66
C ASN A 444 -36.71 24.98 27.64
N ALA A 445 -36.49 25.23 26.34
CA ALA A 445 -36.72 24.25 25.27
C ALA A 445 -35.60 23.21 25.18
N ALA A 446 -34.41 23.44 25.77
CA ALA A 446 -33.33 22.51 25.87
C ALA A 446 -33.61 21.41 26.88
N PHE A 447 -33.21 20.16 26.57
CA PHE A 447 -33.40 19.00 27.46
C PHE A 447 -32.72 19.22 28.82
N ASN A 448 -31.50 19.81 28.82
CA ASN A 448 -30.76 20.19 30.00
C ASN A 448 -30.02 21.53 29.75
N PRO A 449 -30.48 22.67 30.27
CA PRO A 449 -29.85 23.97 30.06
C PRO A 449 -28.37 24.04 30.51
N GLN A 450 -27.97 23.21 31.48
CA GLN A 450 -26.57 23.16 31.95
C GLN A 450 -25.61 22.68 30.88
N ASP A 451 -26.05 21.84 29.94
CA ASP A 451 -25.21 21.30 28.89
C ASP A 451 -24.80 22.34 27.83
N TYR A 452 -25.49 23.48 27.80
CA TYR A 452 -25.22 24.62 26.92
C TYR A 452 -24.25 25.64 27.51
N ARG A 453 -23.91 25.50 28.78
CA ARG A 453 -23.02 26.43 29.48
C ARG A 453 -21.56 26.02 29.33
N PRO A 454 -20.62 27.03 29.27
CA PRO A 454 -19.21 26.75 29.44
C PRO A 454 -18.96 26.14 30.83
N GLN A 455 -18.07 25.13 30.90
CA GLN A 455 -17.76 24.45 32.16
C GLN A 455 -17.03 25.35 33.19
N ASP A 456 -16.32 26.37 32.71
CA ASP A 456 -15.49 27.27 33.50
C ASP A 456 -16.31 28.45 34.09
N ILE A 457 -17.61 28.52 33.81
CA ILE A 457 -18.48 29.60 34.30
C ILE A 457 -19.26 29.11 35.53
N ASP A 458 -19.11 29.84 36.65
CA ASP A 458 -19.77 29.53 37.91
C ASP A 458 -21.31 29.39 37.77
N ALA A 459 -21.90 28.47 38.51
CA ALA A 459 -23.33 28.16 38.47
C ALA A 459 -24.22 29.34 38.89
N CYS A 460 -23.70 30.34 39.60
CA CYS A 460 -24.44 31.54 39.99
C CYS A 460 -24.80 32.46 38.80
N TYR A 461 -24.15 32.30 37.63
CA TYR A 461 -24.45 33.08 36.44
C TYR A 461 -25.40 32.31 35.49
N GLY A 462 -26.03 33.02 34.56
CA GLY A 462 -27.00 32.46 33.61
C GLY A 462 -28.43 32.49 34.16
N LEU A 463 -29.33 31.73 33.54
CA LEU A 463 -30.74 31.62 33.97
C LEU A 463 -30.82 30.88 35.29
N GLN A 464 -31.39 31.55 36.31
CA GLN A 464 -31.57 31.00 37.64
C GLN A 464 -33.02 30.49 37.85
N ALA A 465 -33.24 29.78 38.96
CA ALA A 465 -34.53 29.17 39.28
C ALA A 465 -35.67 30.21 39.49
N ASP A 466 -35.33 31.46 39.77
CA ASP A 466 -36.27 32.58 39.89
C ASP A 466 -36.71 33.17 38.52
N GLY A 467 -36.19 32.60 37.42
CA GLY A 467 -36.49 33.06 36.04
C GLY A 467 -35.70 34.29 35.63
N LEU A 468 -34.77 34.76 36.44
CA LEU A 468 -33.88 35.88 36.11
C LEU A 468 -32.54 35.38 35.57
N TYR A 469 -31.97 36.13 34.62
CA TYR A 469 -30.67 35.88 34.06
C TYR A 469 -29.59 36.71 34.72
N HIS A 470 -28.58 36.09 35.29
CA HIS A 470 -27.44 36.76 35.92
C HIS A 470 -26.24 36.75 34.97
N LEU A 471 -25.73 37.93 34.64
CA LEU A 471 -24.60 38.09 33.72
C LEU A 471 -23.29 37.64 34.35
N SER A 472 -22.49 36.88 33.58
CA SER A 472 -21.11 36.54 33.96
C SER A 472 -20.15 37.72 33.71
N PRO A 473 -18.96 37.69 34.33
CA PRO A 473 -17.92 38.70 34.06
C PRO A 473 -17.58 38.82 32.58
N VAL A 474 -17.48 37.68 31.86
CA VAL A 474 -17.15 37.62 30.43
C VAL A 474 -18.26 38.28 29.60
N GLN A 475 -19.53 38.02 29.94
CA GLN A 475 -20.66 38.65 29.24
C GLN A 475 -20.71 40.15 29.49
N ALA A 476 -20.55 40.58 30.71
CA ALA A 476 -20.55 42.02 31.06
C ALA A 476 -19.44 42.79 30.33
N ASP A 477 -18.22 42.23 30.27
CA ASP A 477 -17.11 42.82 29.50
C ASP A 477 -17.40 42.91 28.01
N LYS A 478 -18.00 41.87 27.41
CA LYS A 478 -18.37 41.85 25.97
C LYS A 478 -19.53 42.81 25.65
N ILE A 479 -20.47 43.01 26.60
CA ILE A 479 -21.53 44.00 26.45
C ILE A 479 -20.96 45.42 26.50
N LEU A 480 -20.05 45.73 27.42
CA LEU A 480 -19.39 47.05 27.51
C LEU A 480 -18.52 47.37 26.29
N GLN A 481 -18.01 46.36 25.61
CA GLN A 481 -17.24 46.50 24.36
C GLN A 481 -18.11 46.53 23.09
N MET A 482 -19.44 46.43 23.23
CA MET A 482 -20.35 46.33 22.09
C MET A 482 -20.42 47.67 21.35
N ALA A 483 -20.18 47.64 20.01
CA ALA A 483 -20.28 48.83 19.19
C ALA A 483 -21.73 49.32 19.08
N LEU A 484 -21.96 50.63 19.08
CA LEU A 484 -23.30 51.26 19.02
C LEU A 484 -24.10 50.78 17.77
N GLN A 485 -23.43 50.49 16.68
CA GLN A 485 -24.08 49.97 15.46
C GLN A 485 -24.81 48.64 15.68
N LYS A 486 -24.38 47.82 16.65
CA LYS A 486 -25.02 46.54 17.01
C LYS A 486 -26.36 46.71 17.79
N LEU A 487 -26.70 47.95 18.13
CA LEU A 487 -27.95 48.26 18.82
C LEU A 487 -29.13 48.53 17.84
N THR A 488 -28.91 48.46 16.56
CA THR A 488 -29.95 48.60 15.53
C THR A 488 -30.82 47.34 15.44
N GLY A 489 -32.10 47.50 15.08
CA GLY A 489 -33.06 46.37 15.03
C GLY A 489 -32.57 45.22 14.13
N LEU A 490 -31.99 45.53 12.96
CA LEU A 490 -31.45 44.50 12.02
C LEU A 490 -30.28 43.72 12.64
N GLU A 491 -29.46 44.35 13.46
CA GLU A 491 -28.32 43.66 14.13
C GLU A 491 -28.81 42.83 15.34
N GLN A 492 -29.90 43.25 15.98
CA GLN A 492 -30.56 42.45 17.01
C GLN A 492 -31.08 41.12 16.48
N ASP A 493 -31.74 41.16 15.33
CA ASP A 493 -32.22 39.93 14.64
C ASP A 493 -31.05 39.00 14.28
N LYS A 494 -29.95 39.55 13.81
CA LYS A 494 -28.72 38.76 13.52
C LYS A 494 -28.15 38.09 14.76
N ILE A 495 -28.05 38.81 15.89
CA ILE A 495 -27.56 38.24 17.16
C ILE A 495 -28.45 37.10 17.62
N ASN A 496 -29.77 37.29 17.51
CA ASN A 496 -30.75 36.26 17.86
C ASN A 496 -30.62 35.03 16.97
N ASP A 497 -30.43 35.22 15.69
CA ASP A 497 -30.23 34.11 14.72
C ASP A 497 -28.88 33.41 14.96
N GLU A 498 -27.80 34.15 15.21
CA GLU A 498 -26.51 33.56 15.59
C GLU A 498 -26.59 32.75 16.87
N TYR A 499 -27.36 33.20 17.86
CA TYR A 499 -27.58 32.48 19.09
C TYR A 499 -28.36 31.16 18.87
N ARG A 500 -29.43 31.20 18.04
CA ARG A 500 -30.16 29.99 17.65
C ARG A 500 -29.28 28.99 16.92
N GLN A 501 -28.41 29.48 16.01
CA GLN A 501 -27.44 28.64 15.29
C GLN A 501 -26.40 28.01 16.22
N ALA A 502 -25.86 28.80 17.17
CA ALA A 502 -24.94 28.28 18.18
C ALA A 502 -25.57 27.16 19.04
N ASN A 503 -26.82 27.35 19.47
CA ASN A 503 -27.54 26.33 20.23
C ASN A 503 -27.83 25.07 19.40
N ALA A 504 -28.21 25.21 18.15
CA ALA A 504 -28.39 24.08 17.27
C ALA A 504 -27.07 23.28 17.06
N GLN A 505 -25.93 23.99 16.92
CA GLN A 505 -24.61 23.36 16.83
C GLN A 505 -24.23 22.66 18.16
N ILE A 506 -24.49 23.25 19.31
CA ILE A 506 -24.26 22.62 20.63
C ILE A 506 -25.07 21.33 20.73
N THR A 507 -26.37 21.38 20.36
CA THR A 507 -27.27 20.21 20.39
C THR A 507 -26.72 19.09 19.52
N ASP A 508 -26.29 19.40 18.30
CA ASP A 508 -25.70 18.39 17.36
C ASP A 508 -24.39 17.80 17.89
N LEU A 509 -23.50 18.63 18.46
CA LEU A 509 -22.24 18.19 19.04
C LEU A 509 -22.45 17.32 20.30
N LEU A 510 -23.41 17.65 21.13
CA LEU A 510 -23.80 16.83 22.28
C LEU A 510 -24.35 15.47 21.83
N ASP A 511 -25.17 15.47 20.79
CA ASP A 511 -25.73 14.26 20.18
C ASP A 511 -24.63 13.35 19.58
N ILE A 512 -23.60 13.93 18.94
CA ILE A 512 -22.43 13.17 18.45
C ILE A 512 -21.71 12.48 19.61
N LEU A 513 -21.50 13.19 20.73
CA LEU A 513 -20.81 12.63 21.90
C LEU A 513 -21.64 11.57 22.65
N ALA A 514 -22.96 11.70 22.63
CA ALA A 514 -23.88 10.78 23.31
C ALA A 514 -24.09 9.47 22.55
N ARG A 515 -23.93 9.48 21.21
CA ARG A 515 -24.24 8.35 20.34
C ARG A 515 -23.01 7.86 19.56
N PRO A 516 -22.40 6.73 19.96
CA PRO A 516 -21.23 6.18 19.24
C PRO A 516 -21.48 5.93 17.75
N GLU A 517 -22.72 5.65 17.35
CA GLU A 517 -23.10 5.42 15.94
C GLU A 517 -22.89 6.68 15.08
N ARG A 518 -23.07 7.88 15.69
CA ARG A 518 -22.81 9.15 15.00
C ARG A 518 -21.32 9.32 14.71
N VAL A 519 -20.46 8.95 15.64
CA VAL A 519 -18.98 8.97 15.45
C VAL A 519 -18.58 8.00 14.36
N VAL A 520 -19.14 6.78 14.36
CA VAL A 520 -18.91 5.78 13.30
C VAL A 520 -19.33 6.32 11.93
N LYS A 521 -20.49 6.98 11.86
CA LYS A 521 -20.95 7.58 10.61
C LYS A 521 -20.00 8.67 10.10
N ILE A 522 -19.54 9.57 10.99
CA ILE A 522 -18.57 10.62 10.63
C ILE A 522 -17.26 9.99 10.11
N MET A 523 -16.77 8.94 10.77
CA MET A 523 -15.59 8.22 10.30
C MET A 523 -15.79 7.63 8.91
N ASP A 524 -16.96 7.01 8.66
CA ASP A 524 -17.29 6.42 7.37
C ASP A 524 -17.39 7.47 6.26
N ASP A 525 -18.06 8.59 6.54
CA ASP A 525 -18.22 9.71 5.60
C ASP A 525 -16.85 10.33 5.25
N GLU A 526 -15.97 10.56 6.25
CA GLU A 526 -14.62 11.10 6.03
C GLU A 526 -13.73 10.13 5.21
N LEU A 527 -13.81 8.82 5.46
CA LEU A 527 -13.09 7.81 4.69
C LEU A 527 -13.61 7.72 3.26
N ALA A 528 -14.93 7.82 3.07
CA ALA A 528 -15.55 7.85 1.73
C ALA A 528 -15.08 9.08 0.93
N GLU A 529 -15.10 10.27 1.54
CA GLU A 529 -14.60 11.49 0.92
C GLU A 529 -13.14 11.38 0.48
N LEU A 530 -12.27 10.82 1.32
CA LEU A 530 -10.86 10.59 0.97
C LEU A 530 -10.71 9.64 -0.21
N LYS A 531 -11.49 8.55 -0.23
CA LYS A 531 -11.51 7.59 -1.33
C LYS A 531 -11.90 8.25 -2.65
N ASP A 532 -12.93 9.10 -2.63
CA ASP A 532 -13.44 9.77 -3.83
C ASP A 532 -12.48 10.86 -4.32
N LYS A 533 -11.84 11.59 -3.39
CA LYS A 533 -10.98 12.72 -3.71
C LYS A 533 -9.57 12.32 -4.17
N PHE A 534 -9.00 11.26 -3.61
CA PHE A 534 -7.60 10.88 -3.81
C PHE A 534 -7.40 9.44 -4.28
N GLY A 535 -8.46 8.62 -4.34
CA GLY A 535 -8.37 7.23 -4.77
C GLY A 535 -8.05 7.13 -6.25
N ASP A 536 -7.04 6.32 -6.57
CA ASP A 536 -6.63 5.98 -7.94
C ASP A 536 -6.68 4.46 -8.15
N ASP A 537 -6.41 4.04 -9.37
CA ASP A 537 -6.35 2.64 -9.72
C ASP A 537 -5.03 2.01 -9.24
N ARG A 538 -5.05 0.69 -9.05
CA ARG A 538 -3.88 -0.09 -8.68
C ARG A 538 -2.81 0.04 -9.76
N ARG A 539 -1.55 0.21 -9.34
CA ARG A 539 -0.38 0.24 -10.23
C ARG A 539 0.27 -1.13 -10.37
N SER A 540 0.34 -1.90 -9.28
CA SER A 540 0.92 -3.25 -9.30
C SER A 540 -0.12 -4.27 -9.76
N GLU A 541 0.19 -5.05 -10.80
CA GLU A 541 -0.61 -6.19 -11.24
C GLU A 541 -0.45 -7.37 -10.28
N ILE A 542 -1.46 -8.21 -10.14
CA ILE A 542 -1.42 -9.41 -9.31
C ILE A 542 -1.45 -10.64 -10.23
N ASP A 543 -0.38 -11.43 -10.20
CA ASP A 543 -0.31 -12.73 -10.87
C ASP A 543 -0.31 -13.85 -9.81
N PRO A 544 -1.43 -14.54 -9.60
CA PRO A 544 -1.53 -15.61 -8.63
C PRO A 544 -0.82 -16.90 -9.05
N SER A 545 -0.34 -17.03 -10.29
CA SER A 545 0.26 -18.27 -10.83
C SER A 545 1.53 -18.71 -10.09
N GLY A 546 2.19 -17.82 -9.36
CA GLY A 546 3.32 -18.13 -8.48
C GLY A 546 2.96 -18.81 -7.17
N ASP A 547 1.68 -18.99 -6.87
CA ASP A 547 1.23 -19.65 -5.64
C ASP A 547 1.19 -21.17 -5.84
N PRO A 548 1.80 -21.99 -4.95
CA PRO A 548 1.75 -23.43 -5.07
C PRO A 548 0.33 -24.03 -4.94
N ASN A 549 -0.61 -23.25 -4.40
CA ASN A 549 -2.03 -23.63 -4.32
C ASN A 549 -2.87 -23.02 -5.46
N PHE A 550 -2.22 -22.29 -6.38
CA PHE A 550 -2.90 -21.69 -7.51
C PHE A 550 -3.32 -22.78 -8.48
N ASN A 551 -4.60 -22.91 -8.74
CA ASN A 551 -5.13 -23.76 -9.79
C ASN A 551 -5.43 -22.91 -11.03
N PRO A 552 -4.60 -22.99 -12.09
CA PRO A 552 -4.84 -22.23 -13.32
C PRO A 552 -6.22 -22.46 -13.93
N LEU A 553 -6.83 -23.61 -13.64
CA LEU A 553 -8.15 -23.99 -14.18
C LEU A 553 -9.29 -23.10 -13.65
N ASP A 554 -9.11 -22.49 -12.45
CA ASP A 554 -10.14 -21.59 -11.88
C ASP A 554 -10.36 -20.31 -12.71
N PHE A 555 -9.39 -19.97 -13.58
CA PHE A 555 -9.41 -18.78 -14.45
C PHE A 555 -9.60 -19.10 -15.93
N VAL A 556 -9.65 -20.38 -16.30
CA VAL A 556 -9.88 -20.83 -17.66
C VAL A 556 -11.36 -21.19 -17.80
N PRO A 557 -12.11 -20.55 -18.70
CA PRO A 557 -13.49 -20.96 -18.96
C PRO A 557 -13.51 -22.41 -19.43
N GLU A 558 -14.43 -23.22 -18.90
CA GLU A 558 -14.59 -24.60 -19.33
C GLU A 558 -15.33 -24.61 -20.67
N GLU A 559 -14.62 -24.90 -21.75
CA GLU A 559 -15.13 -24.95 -23.11
C GLU A 559 -14.67 -26.23 -23.82
N THR A 560 -15.51 -26.74 -24.72
CA THR A 560 -15.08 -27.85 -25.60
C THR A 560 -14.17 -27.33 -26.68
N MET A 561 -12.95 -27.83 -26.72
CA MET A 561 -11.90 -27.48 -27.68
C MET A 561 -11.70 -28.60 -28.70
N VAL A 562 -11.36 -28.21 -29.92
CA VAL A 562 -10.85 -29.10 -30.97
C VAL A 562 -9.34 -28.91 -31.03
N VAL A 563 -8.59 -29.96 -30.75
CA VAL A 563 -7.13 -29.96 -30.85
C VAL A 563 -6.72 -30.71 -32.12
N THR A 564 -5.88 -30.09 -32.91
CA THR A 564 -5.33 -30.69 -34.15
C THR A 564 -3.84 -30.83 -34.04
N LEU A 565 -3.32 -32.00 -34.40
CA LEU A 565 -1.89 -32.28 -34.54
C LEU A 565 -1.59 -32.66 -36.01
N SER A 566 -0.60 -32.00 -36.59
CA SER A 566 -0.12 -32.38 -37.94
C SER A 566 0.98 -33.41 -37.86
N ARG A 567 1.27 -34.10 -38.98
CA ARG A 567 2.32 -35.11 -39.10
C ARG A 567 3.72 -34.53 -38.84
N GLU A 568 3.96 -33.24 -39.21
CA GLU A 568 5.20 -32.52 -38.87
C GLU A 568 5.26 -32.04 -37.41
N GLY A 569 4.25 -32.36 -36.58
CA GLY A 569 4.23 -32.04 -35.16
C GLY A 569 3.74 -30.64 -34.83
N TYR A 570 2.95 -29.98 -35.68
CA TYR A 570 2.31 -28.71 -35.36
C TYR A 570 0.98 -28.96 -34.66
N ILE A 571 0.82 -28.33 -33.46
CA ILE A 571 -0.37 -28.46 -32.64
C ILE A 571 -1.06 -27.10 -32.43
N LYS A 572 -2.38 -27.10 -32.41
CA LYS A 572 -3.22 -25.95 -32.02
C LYS A 572 -4.53 -26.41 -31.43
N ARG A 573 -5.18 -25.51 -30.65
CA ARG A 573 -6.54 -25.68 -30.18
C ARG A 573 -7.45 -24.63 -30.78
N GLN A 574 -8.74 -24.93 -30.90
CA GLN A 574 -9.81 -24.04 -31.35
C GLN A 574 -11.08 -24.32 -30.57
N SER A 575 -11.93 -23.32 -30.34
CA SER A 575 -13.26 -23.57 -29.79
C SER A 575 -14.11 -24.40 -30.75
N LEU A 576 -14.84 -25.39 -30.22
CA LEU A 576 -15.79 -26.18 -31.02
C LEU A 576 -16.86 -25.29 -31.70
N THR A 577 -17.15 -24.12 -31.14
CA THR A 577 -18.14 -23.17 -31.69
C THR A 577 -17.73 -22.63 -33.07
N GLU A 578 -16.46 -22.67 -33.43
CA GLU A 578 -16.00 -22.30 -34.77
C GLU A 578 -16.36 -23.34 -35.85
N TYR A 579 -16.72 -24.57 -35.44
CA TYR A 579 -17.11 -25.68 -36.32
C TYR A 579 -18.64 -25.77 -36.37
N ARG A 580 -19.26 -25.13 -37.34
CA ARG A 580 -20.71 -25.23 -37.57
C ARG A 580 -21.08 -26.47 -38.38
N SER A 581 -22.12 -27.17 -37.96
CA SER A 581 -22.69 -28.27 -38.75
C SER A 581 -23.17 -27.76 -40.10
N GLN A 582 -22.77 -28.45 -41.20
CA GLN A 582 -23.20 -28.13 -42.54
C GLN A 582 -24.41 -29.01 -42.94
N ARG A 583 -25.38 -28.38 -43.60
CA ARG A 583 -26.51 -29.10 -44.22
C ARG A 583 -26.08 -29.72 -45.60
N ARG A 584 -26.85 -30.68 -46.09
CA ARG A 584 -26.62 -31.29 -47.42
C ARG A 584 -26.47 -30.21 -48.48
N GLY A 585 -25.37 -30.28 -49.30
CA GLY A 585 -25.04 -29.29 -50.33
C GLY A 585 -24.12 -28.14 -49.92
N GLY A 586 -23.64 -28.10 -48.67
CA GLY A 586 -22.65 -27.11 -48.21
C GLY A 586 -21.23 -27.46 -48.74
N GLN A 587 -20.44 -26.41 -49.09
CA GLN A 587 -19.01 -26.58 -49.40
C GLN A 587 -18.22 -26.81 -48.11
N GLY A 588 -17.35 -27.81 -48.09
CA GLY A 588 -16.44 -28.05 -46.96
C GLY A 588 -15.53 -26.84 -46.67
N LYS A 589 -15.18 -26.66 -45.43
CA LYS A 589 -14.25 -25.60 -45.00
C LYS A 589 -12.91 -26.20 -44.58
N ALA A 590 -11.80 -25.63 -45.07
CA ALA A 590 -10.45 -26.07 -44.65
C ALA A 590 -10.26 -25.84 -43.14
N ALA A 591 -9.80 -26.87 -42.44
CA ALA A 591 -9.57 -26.82 -40.97
C ALA A 591 -8.17 -26.32 -40.62
N ALA A 592 -7.20 -26.33 -41.54
CA ALA A 592 -5.87 -25.80 -41.32
C ALA A 592 -5.26 -25.36 -42.66
N LYS A 593 -4.36 -24.39 -42.63
CA LYS A 593 -3.45 -24.09 -43.75
C LYS A 593 -2.10 -24.70 -43.40
N LEU A 594 -1.81 -25.86 -43.96
CA LEU A 594 -0.62 -26.62 -43.70
C LEU A 594 0.51 -26.19 -44.65
N LYS A 595 1.76 -26.53 -44.30
CA LYS A 595 2.92 -26.41 -45.17
C LYS A 595 2.76 -27.39 -46.31
N GLU A 596 3.38 -27.13 -47.45
CA GLU A 596 3.39 -28.05 -48.61
C GLU A 596 3.96 -29.40 -48.18
N GLY A 597 3.16 -30.49 -48.27
CA GLY A 597 3.54 -31.83 -47.85
C GLY A 597 3.19 -32.24 -46.41
N ASP A 598 2.63 -31.33 -45.55
CA ASP A 598 2.16 -31.68 -44.22
C ASP A 598 0.65 -32.04 -44.23
N GLU A 599 0.23 -32.94 -43.37
CA GLU A 599 -1.15 -33.42 -43.24
C GLU A 599 -1.60 -33.40 -41.77
N ILE A 600 -2.90 -33.21 -41.52
CA ILE A 600 -3.45 -33.40 -40.20
C ILE A 600 -3.47 -34.89 -39.86
N ASP A 601 -2.70 -35.27 -38.86
CA ASP A 601 -2.60 -36.65 -38.40
C ASP A 601 -3.66 -36.99 -37.35
N ARG A 602 -3.91 -36.06 -36.40
CA ARG A 602 -4.88 -36.28 -35.30
C ARG A 602 -5.79 -35.06 -35.09
N ILE A 603 -7.05 -35.38 -34.84
CA ILE A 603 -8.07 -34.40 -34.41
C ILE A 603 -8.74 -35.01 -33.17
N ILE A 604 -8.70 -34.32 -32.05
CA ILE A 604 -9.38 -34.75 -30.83
C ILE A 604 -10.26 -33.61 -30.31
N THR A 605 -11.32 -33.99 -29.58
CA THR A 605 -12.15 -33.07 -28.84
C THR A 605 -11.88 -33.26 -27.36
N ALA A 606 -11.69 -32.17 -26.62
CA ALA A 606 -11.35 -32.20 -25.20
C ALA A 606 -11.93 -30.96 -24.50
N SER A 607 -12.16 -31.03 -23.19
CA SER A 607 -12.42 -29.81 -22.40
C SER A 607 -11.15 -28.98 -22.28
N SER A 608 -11.28 -27.66 -22.22
CA SER A 608 -10.16 -26.77 -21.88
C SER A 608 -9.49 -27.15 -20.55
N HIS A 609 -10.21 -27.81 -19.63
CA HIS A 609 -9.75 -28.30 -18.36
C HIS A 609 -9.09 -29.68 -18.39
N ASP A 610 -9.17 -30.38 -19.52
CA ASP A 610 -8.60 -31.73 -19.68
C ASP A 610 -7.06 -31.66 -19.79
N GLN A 611 -6.45 -32.81 -19.51
CA GLN A 611 -5.02 -33.03 -19.73
C GLN A 611 -4.82 -33.95 -20.95
N ALA A 612 -3.98 -33.54 -21.88
CA ALA A 612 -3.56 -34.37 -22.99
C ALA A 612 -2.37 -35.24 -22.58
N LEU A 613 -2.52 -36.56 -22.64
CA LEU A 613 -1.41 -37.51 -22.56
C LEU A 613 -0.84 -37.71 -23.95
N CYS A 614 0.40 -37.24 -24.18
CA CYS A 614 1.09 -37.30 -25.45
C CYS A 614 2.11 -38.47 -25.43
N PHE A 615 1.86 -39.54 -26.18
CA PHE A 615 2.74 -40.71 -26.26
C PHE A 615 3.70 -40.59 -27.44
N SER A 616 4.98 -40.82 -27.17
CA SER A 616 6.03 -40.71 -28.19
C SER A 616 6.44 -42.06 -28.75
N ASN A 617 7.05 -42.05 -29.95
CA ASN A 617 7.63 -43.22 -30.59
C ASN A 617 8.73 -43.87 -29.73
N PHE A 618 9.35 -43.17 -28.78
CA PHE A 618 10.38 -43.70 -27.87
C PHE A 618 9.81 -44.34 -26.59
N GLY A 619 8.50 -44.62 -26.53
CA GLY A 619 7.90 -45.27 -25.35
C GLY A 619 7.67 -44.37 -24.17
N ARG A 620 7.74 -43.05 -24.36
CA ARG A 620 7.52 -42.03 -23.28
C ARG A 620 6.14 -41.44 -23.41
N VAL A 621 5.66 -40.88 -22.28
CA VAL A 621 4.44 -40.12 -22.20
C VAL A 621 4.72 -38.76 -21.58
N TYR A 622 4.14 -37.72 -22.13
CA TYR A 622 4.17 -36.34 -21.65
C TYR A 622 2.76 -35.88 -21.33
N ALA A 623 2.64 -34.98 -20.34
CA ALA A 623 1.36 -34.39 -19.97
C ALA A 623 1.34 -32.94 -20.42
N LEU A 624 0.32 -32.57 -21.19
CA LEU A 624 0.10 -31.20 -21.69
C LEU A 624 -1.33 -30.75 -21.37
N PRO A 625 -1.54 -29.78 -20.46
CA PRO A 625 -2.87 -29.24 -20.24
C PRO A 625 -3.45 -28.62 -21.52
N ILE A 626 -4.72 -28.91 -21.85
CA ILE A 626 -5.38 -28.43 -23.08
C ILE A 626 -5.36 -26.92 -23.16
N TYR A 627 -5.56 -26.20 -22.05
CA TYR A 627 -5.53 -24.73 -22.02
C TYR A 627 -4.17 -24.11 -22.37
N GLN A 628 -3.07 -24.87 -22.25
CA GLN A 628 -1.71 -24.43 -22.61
C GLN A 628 -1.39 -24.62 -24.10
N ILE A 629 -2.19 -25.40 -24.82
CA ILE A 629 -2.04 -25.55 -26.26
C ILE A 629 -2.40 -24.18 -26.91
N PRO A 630 -1.55 -23.66 -27.80
CA PRO A 630 -1.79 -22.36 -28.43
C PRO A 630 -3.14 -22.31 -29.15
N GLU A 631 -3.90 -21.26 -28.88
CA GLU A 631 -5.12 -20.98 -29.63
C GLU A 631 -4.75 -20.48 -31.01
N GLY A 632 -5.41 -21.03 -32.01
CA GLY A 632 -5.12 -20.71 -33.38
C GLY A 632 -6.39 -20.48 -34.20
N SER A 633 -6.39 -19.52 -35.12
CA SER A 633 -7.48 -19.38 -36.06
C SER A 633 -7.60 -20.65 -36.92
N ARG A 634 -8.74 -20.85 -37.55
CA ARG A 634 -8.98 -22.03 -38.41
C ARG A 634 -7.93 -22.22 -39.49
N THR A 635 -7.36 -21.15 -40.01
CA THR A 635 -6.34 -21.18 -41.08
C THR A 635 -4.91 -21.08 -40.55
N SER A 636 -4.66 -20.97 -39.26
CA SER A 636 -3.32 -20.90 -38.69
C SER A 636 -2.63 -22.27 -38.69
N LYS A 637 -1.31 -22.28 -38.79
CA LYS A 637 -0.45 -23.47 -38.76
C LYS A 637 -0.36 -24.13 -37.39
N GLY A 638 -0.52 -23.35 -36.28
CA GLY A 638 -0.24 -23.79 -34.92
C GLY A 638 1.24 -23.63 -34.55
N LYS A 639 1.62 -24.15 -33.36
CA LYS A 639 3.04 -24.19 -32.89
C LYS A 639 3.58 -25.61 -32.94
N ALA A 640 4.89 -25.76 -33.17
CA ALA A 640 5.52 -27.07 -33.08
C ALA A 640 5.46 -27.59 -31.63
N ILE A 641 5.06 -28.85 -31.47
CA ILE A 641 4.89 -29.51 -30.17
C ILE A 641 6.19 -29.61 -29.37
N VAL A 642 7.34 -29.66 -30.05
CA VAL A 642 8.68 -29.60 -29.46
C VAL A 642 8.92 -28.30 -28.64
N ASN A 643 8.15 -27.23 -28.88
CA ASN A 643 8.21 -25.98 -28.11
C ASN A 643 7.33 -26.02 -26.86
N LEU A 644 6.49 -27.03 -26.71
CA LEU A 644 5.56 -27.19 -25.57
C LEU A 644 5.97 -28.36 -24.66
N LEU A 645 6.68 -29.36 -25.20
CA LEU A 645 7.13 -30.56 -24.49
C LEU A 645 8.65 -30.68 -24.62
N ASP A 646 9.29 -31.15 -23.55
CA ASP A 646 10.74 -31.38 -23.51
C ASP A 646 11.07 -32.76 -24.14
N ILE A 647 10.89 -32.89 -25.46
CA ILE A 647 11.11 -34.12 -26.23
C ILE A 647 12.52 -34.17 -26.79
N ALA A 648 13.08 -35.38 -26.88
CA ALA A 648 14.43 -35.62 -27.35
C ALA A 648 14.56 -35.45 -28.90
N GLU A 649 15.78 -35.31 -29.36
CA GLU A 649 16.06 -35.28 -30.83
C GLU A 649 15.65 -36.61 -31.49
N GLY A 650 14.88 -36.55 -32.57
CA GLY A 650 14.33 -37.73 -33.24
C GLY A 650 13.07 -38.34 -32.59
N GLU A 651 12.64 -37.80 -31.46
CA GLU A 651 11.41 -38.22 -30.82
C GLU A 651 10.19 -37.48 -31.43
N SER A 652 9.11 -38.20 -31.69
CA SER A 652 7.85 -37.66 -32.22
C SER A 652 6.64 -38.19 -31.47
N ILE A 653 5.58 -37.36 -31.38
CA ILE A 653 4.32 -37.77 -30.72
C ILE A 653 3.47 -38.58 -31.70
N VAL A 654 3.14 -39.79 -31.29
CA VAL A 654 2.35 -40.75 -32.08
C VAL A 654 0.87 -40.67 -31.76
N THR A 655 0.51 -40.48 -30.48
CA THR A 655 -0.87 -40.46 -30.04
C THR A 655 -1.09 -39.43 -28.93
N ILE A 656 -2.24 -38.76 -28.97
CA ILE A 656 -2.68 -37.84 -27.92
C ILE A 656 -4.02 -38.32 -27.39
N LEU A 657 -4.11 -38.53 -26.07
CA LEU A 657 -5.31 -38.96 -25.38
C LEU A 657 -5.78 -37.86 -24.41
N PRO A 658 -6.98 -37.31 -24.60
CA PRO A 658 -7.56 -36.37 -23.64
C PRO A 658 -8.05 -37.11 -22.39
N VAL A 659 -7.71 -36.60 -21.22
CA VAL A 659 -8.08 -37.17 -19.93
C VAL A 659 -8.68 -36.10 -19.04
N SER A 660 -9.93 -36.26 -18.67
CA SER A 660 -10.64 -35.36 -17.75
C SER A 660 -10.41 -35.75 -16.28
N ARG A 661 -10.23 -37.07 -16.02
CA ARG A 661 -10.09 -37.59 -14.66
C ARG A 661 -9.20 -38.82 -14.64
N PHE A 662 -8.26 -38.86 -13.70
CA PHE A 662 -7.38 -39.99 -13.50
C PHE A 662 -7.97 -40.91 -12.40
N ASP A 663 -8.50 -42.07 -12.79
CA ASP A 663 -9.12 -43.03 -11.89
C ASP A 663 -8.51 -44.44 -12.02
N GLU A 664 -8.95 -45.36 -11.20
CA GLU A 664 -8.49 -46.76 -11.20
C GLU A 664 -9.35 -47.68 -12.07
N SER A 665 -10.48 -47.17 -12.60
CA SER A 665 -11.43 -47.95 -13.40
C SER A 665 -11.11 -47.94 -14.89
N HIS A 666 -10.23 -47.03 -15.32
CA HIS A 666 -9.78 -46.92 -16.70
C HIS A 666 -8.30 -47.29 -16.82
N TYR A 667 -7.92 -47.76 -18.00
CA TYR A 667 -6.56 -48.20 -18.32
C TYR A 667 -6.10 -47.52 -19.60
N VAL A 668 -4.79 -47.35 -19.71
CA VAL A 668 -4.13 -47.04 -21.00
C VAL A 668 -3.59 -48.36 -21.55
N PHE A 669 -4.12 -48.78 -22.67
CA PHE A 669 -3.61 -49.91 -23.45
C PHE A 669 -2.66 -49.41 -24.53
N LEU A 670 -1.44 -49.92 -24.50
CA LEU A 670 -0.34 -49.56 -25.42
C LEU A 670 -0.05 -50.76 -26.31
N ALA A 671 0.21 -50.49 -27.60
CA ALA A 671 0.71 -51.49 -28.53
C ALA A 671 1.91 -50.94 -29.29
N THR A 672 2.93 -51.78 -29.52
CA THR A 672 4.10 -51.44 -30.30
C THR A 672 4.03 -52.05 -31.72
N VAL A 673 4.88 -51.55 -32.60
CA VAL A 673 4.96 -52.02 -34.00
C VAL A 673 5.34 -53.52 -34.07
N ASN A 674 6.18 -53.99 -33.17
CA ASN A 674 6.60 -55.40 -33.11
C ASN A 674 5.61 -56.31 -32.32
N GLY A 675 4.47 -55.75 -31.86
CA GLY A 675 3.39 -56.49 -31.24
C GLY A 675 3.50 -56.66 -29.72
N VAL A 676 4.38 -55.94 -29.03
CA VAL A 676 4.42 -55.86 -27.57
C VAL A 676 3.25 -55.01 -27.07
N MET A 677 2.54 -55.52 -26.07
CA MET A 677 1.36 -54.82 -25.55
C MET A 677 1.47 -54.66 -24.04
N LYS A 678 0.92 -53.54 -23.52
CA LYS A 678 0.95 -53.24 -22.10
C LYS A 678 -0.34 -52.56 -21.70
N LYS A 679 -0.97 -53.02 -20.59
CA LYS A 679 -2.08 -52.38 -19.93
C LYS A 679 -1.58 -51.71 -18.64
N THR A 680 -1.93 -50.44 -18.42
CA THR A 680 -1.50 -49.68 -17.26
C THR A 680 -2.69 -48.85 -16.74
N SER A 681 -2.95 -48.87 -15.41
CA SER A 681 -4.03 -48.03 -14.83
C SER A 681 -3.83 -46.56 -15.18
N LEU A 682 -4.91 -45.89 -15.52
CA LEU A 682 -4.91 -44.47 -15.87
C LEU A 682 -4.41 -43.58 -14.71
N LYS A 683 -4.64 -44.02 -13.46
CA LYS A 683 -4.15 -43.34 -12.25
C LYS A 683 -2.62 -43.20 -12.23
N GLU A 684 -1.89 -44.15 -12.77
CA GLU A 684 -0.42 -44.12 -12.85
C GLU A 684 0.13 -42.96 -13.66
N PHE A 685 -0.70 -42.31 -14.51
CA PHE A 685 -0.36 -41.18 -15.32
C PHE A 685 -0.80 -39.84 -14.73
N ALA A 686 -1.31 -39.81 -13.50
CA ALA A 686 -1.77 -38.60 -12.84
C ALA A 686 -0.62 -37.59 -12.56
N VAL A 687 0.60 -38.09 -12.37
CA VAL A 687 1.78 -37.27 -12.11
C VAL A 687 2.89 -37.59 -13.11
N ILE A 688 3.09 -36.69 -14.06
CA ILE A 688 4.16 -36.79 -15.07
C ILE A 688 5.02 -35.52 -14.96
N ARG A 689 6.34 -35.71 -14.89
CA ARG A 689 7.31 -34.58 -14.89
C ARG A 689 7.46 -33.98 -16.29
N SER A 690 7.96 -32.77 -16.40
CA SER A 690 8.18 -32.09 -17.69
C SER A 690 9.04 -32.89 -18.68
N VAL A 691 10.03 -33.63 -18.18
CA VAL A 691 10.91 -34.50 -18.98
C VAL A 691 10.22 -35.80 -19.41
N GLY A 692 8.94 -35.99 -19.17
CA GLY A 692 8.16 -37.17 -19.48
C GLY A 692 8.40 -38.35 -18.53
N LYS A 693 7.57 -39.40 -18.67
CA LYS A 693 7.63 -40.68 -17.94
C LYS A 693 7.71 -41.83 -18.94
N ALA A 694 8.47 -42.87 -18.65
CA ALA A 694 8.44 -44.10 -19.44
C ALA A 694 7.06 -44.75 -19.34
N ALA A 695 6.37 -44.91 -20.46
CA ALA A 695 5.07 -45.57 -20.55
C ALA A 695 5.23 -47.08 -20.78
N ILE A 696 6.17 -47.45 -21.68
CA ILE A 696 6.54 -48.82 -22.02
C ILE A 696 8.02 -48.90 -22.25
N ALA A 697 8.68 -50.02 -21.90
CA ALA A 697 10.04 -50.30 -22.34
C ALA A 697 9.97 -50.87 -23.74
N LEU A 698 10.79 -50.34 -24.65
CA LEU A 698 10.86 -50.77 -26.03
C LEU A 698 12.15 -51.55 -26.27
N ASP A 699 12.08 -52.61 -27.08
CA ASP A 699 13.25 -53.29 -27.61
C ASP A 699 13.93 -52.49 -28.71
N ASP A 700 15.17 -52.78 -29.03
CA ASP A 700 15.94 -52.06 -30.07
C ASP A 700 15.20 -52.11 -31.42
N GLY A 701 14.92 -50.94 -31.96
CA GLY A 701 14.23 -50.77 -33.23
C GLY A 701 12.70 -50.86 -33.17
N ASP A 702 12.10 -51.05 -31.98
CA ASP A 702 10.64 -50.97 -31.81
C ASP A 702 10.15 -49.55 -31.52
N SER A 703 8.89 -49.31 -31.74
CA SER A 703 8.25 -48.03 -31.43
C SER A 703 6.78 -48.20 -31.04
N ILE A 704 6.22 -47.22 -30.33
CA ILE A 704 4.78 -47.24 -30.05
C ILE A 704 4.01 -47.09 -31.36
N LEU A 705 3.06 -48.00 -31.57
CA LEU A 705 2.11 -47.95 -32.67
C LEU A 705 0.89 -47.10 -32.32
N THR A 706 0.33 -47.35 -31.13
CA THR A 706 -0.87 -46.64 -30.66
C THR A 706 -1.04 -46.76 -29.13
N ALA A 707 -1.80 -45.82 -28.58
CA ALA A 707 -2.31 -45.85 -27.20
C ALA A 707 -3.81 -45.59 -27.22
N VAL A 708 -4.60 -46.28 -26.39
CA VAL A 708 -6.05 -46.09 -26.26
C VAL A 708 -6.44 -46.17 -24.79
N ILE A 709 -7.51 -45.45 -24.41
CA ILE A 709 -8.10 -45.61 -23.08
C ILE A 709 -9.20 -46.68 -23.13
N THR A 710 -9.15 -47.60 -22.19
CA THR A 710 -10.08 -48.73 -22.08
C THR A 710 -10.67 -48.81 -20.68
N ASP A 711 -11.78 -49.54 -20.50
CA ASP A 711 -12.44 -49.77 -19.21
C ASP A 711 -12.11 -51.15 -18.60
N GLY A 712 -11.21 -51.91 -19.20
CA GLY A 712 -10.78 -53.22 -18.71
C GLY A 712 -11.71 -54.39 -19.08
N THR A 713 -12.76 -54.14 -19.86
CA THR A 713 -13.77 -55.14 -20.24
C THR A 713 -13.83 -55.40 -21.74
N GLN A 714 -12.91 -54.82 -22.52
CA GLN A 714 -12.96 -54.82 -23.95
C GLN A 714 -12.16 -55.96 -24.57
N ASP A 715 -12.59 -56.41 -25.75
CA ASP A 715 -11.80 -57.31 -26.61
C ASP A 715 -10.80 -56.56 -27.43
N ILE A 716 -9.57 -57.02 -27.46
CA ILE A 716 -8.51 -56.46 -28.31
C ILE A 716 -8.37 -57.29 -29.56
N MET A 717 -8.46 -56.63 -30.73
CA MET A 717 -8.20 -57.26 -32.03
C MET A 717 -6.95 -56.69 -32.66
N VAL A 718 -6.02 -57.54 -33.01
CA VAL A 718 -4.78 -57.18 -33.64
C VAL A 718 -4.71 -57.76 -35.04
N PHE A 719 -4.45 -56.93 -36.03
CA PHE A 719 -4.29 -57.31 -37.42
C PHE A 719 -2.82 -57.21 -37.84
N GLY A 720 -2.23 -58.33 -38.08
CA GLY A 720 -0.83 -58.41 -38.53
C GLY A 720 -0.67 -58.14 -40.02
N SER A 721 0.48 -57.60 -40.43
CA SER A 721 0.82 -57.36 -41.85
C SER A 721 0.86 -58.61 -42.70
N ASN A 722 0.95 -59.77 -42.05
CA ASN A 722 0.89 -61.12 -42.66
C ASN A 722 -0.56 -61.64 -42.87
N GLY A 723 -1.59 -60.78 -42.68
CA GLY A 723 -3.00 -61.13 -42.83
C GLY A 723 -3.59 -61.99 -41.73
N LYS A 724 -2.89 -62.21 -40.61
CA LYS A 724 -3.41 -62.90 -39.44
C LYS A 724 -4.11 -61.93 -38.49
N VAL A 725 -5.18 -62.37 -37.85
CA VAL A 725 -5.92 -61.62 -36.85
C VAL A 725 -5.87 -62.40 -35.52
N LEU A 726 -5.56 -61.68 -34.47
CA LEU A 726 -5.59 -62.19 -33.09
C LEU A 726 -6.67 -61.43 -32.32
N ARG A 727 -7.52 -62.10 -31.57
CA ARG A 727 -8.50 -61.55 -30.62
C ARG A 727 -8.25 -62.13 -29.24
N PHE A 728 -8.26 -61.33 -28.23
CA PHE A 728 -8.13 -61.69 -26.83
C PHE A 728 -8.81 -60.68 -25.92
N ASP A 729 -9.16 -61.13 -24.72
CA ASP A 729 -9.70 -60.26 -23.70
C ASP A 729 -8.63 -59.31 -23.17
N GLU A 730 -8.99 -58.11 -22.90
CA GLU A 730 -8.08 -57.04 -22.45
C GLU A 730 -7.30 -57.37 -21.19
#